data_49f1136c23eeda560450d4f81b5506a6
#
_entry.id   49f1136c23eeda560450d4f81b5506a6
#
_cell.length_a   1.000
_cell.length_b   1.000
_cell.length_c   1.000
_cell.angle_alpha   90.00
_cell.angle_beta   90.00
_cell.angle_gamma   90.00
#
_symmetry.space_group_name_H-M   'P 1'
#
loop_
_entity.id
_entity.type
_entity.pdbx_description
1 polymer ?
#
loop_
_entity_poly.entity_id
_entity_poly.type
_entity_poly.pdbx_seq_one_letter_code
_entity_poly.pdbx_strand_id
1 'polypeptide(L)'
;MGQEMVHKTAKQYVFLFGPGAKHTEGDASMRAVLGLRGANLAEMSRLGIAVPPGLTIATEVCAYFSRHGGQVPAGLMDQVEAAIRKLEIHTGMKFGEARNPLTVAVRCGAGIALPGLMETVLNLGLNDQTVSGLCEQTGSARAGWDGYRLFMERFGAAVMGAEAGLSQADFDAERSKLKDKYGIVDDADLSAGHLRELCDIYKRLYFQKTRRPFPQDPREQLRMAITAGLRSWTSGRAEHYRQAHKVAGLLGTAVNVVAMVYGSLDEESGSGIVSSRDGKTGAGRPVGVFRVGAQGIGLSTAAAGLKDVHDMAKEKPAAWKKVYEQLMDVLHRLEGHYRYPQEIEFAVEKGRLWILQTQNAQRTGRAAVRWALEMASGQDAVSGKPLPRVLKVEEALLTLGATDLDTFLFPLFDAAAERQAVLLARGQPLAPGAASGRIVFSLQKAGDLLRKDPAARLILVCRELGEADRAHLRRVQGVLAVGAGGLLAGAVRGQGRVGVAGGADLHLDARARTLSIGGHALGEGAWLSLDGFTGAIYRGEVPCEPAAPAVAIVEGRKAEQKSPSIRMYRQASEWADRFRKMEVRATVLGPRDARAARSLGADGIVYSPGAMLLGKEPLRLIREYFWAEEPAPRRRALDHLQALCRADMEKLFEVAEGRVVCVRLLDVAPGDGLLPRPGELAALARRLGMSVEKARERQKRFLESRPLEGMGGGRLLTGYPDLGAMQAAAIVEAACSQEKRGLKALPEIAIPRIAGAAEFELCARRVRETAVRVLKERKTRLKLAIGAMIDTPRAALTADHLAESAEFFLVDGDELTRNVFGLPRRAMAPASPDSMERKAPLSDPFQALDTGGVGQLIELALRKGRETRPDLACGICGEVCGDPNSVKFCFKVGLNYVSGSPYRVPLARLAAAQAAITQ
;
A
#
# COMPACT_ATOMS: atom_id res chain seq x y z
N MET A 1 28.19 -18.10 58.99
CA MET A 1 28.39 -18.12 57.52
C MET A 1 27.20 -18.88 56.92
N GLY A 2 26.13 -18.17 56.62
CA GLY A 2 24.95 -18.72 55.98
C GLY A 2 25.06 -18.39 54.47
N GLN A 3 25.20 -19.40 53.64
CA GLN A 3 25.05 -19.26 52.21
C GLN A 3 23.56 -19.08 51.88
N GLU A 4 23.16 -17.87 51.57
CA GLU A 4 21.91 -17.62 50.83
C GLU A 4 22.04 -18.21 49.41
N MET A 5 21.43 -19.35 49.21
CA MET A 5 21.18 -19.87 47.87
C MET A 5 20.16 -18.98 47.20
N VAL A 6 20.67 -18.04 46.40
CA VAL A 6 19.80 -17.30 45.44
C VAL A 6 19.29 -18.34 44.45
N HIS A 7 18.06 -18.82 44.64
CA HIS A 7 17.30 -19.51 43.59
C HIS A 7 17.16 -18.56 42.39
N LYS A 8 18.09 -18.65 41.40
CA LYS A 8 17.84 -18.15 40.07
C LYS A 8 16.60 -18.88 39.55
N THR A 9 15.47 -18.23 39.55
CA THR A 9 14.27 -18.75 38.87
C THR A 9 14.67 -19.07 37.45
N ALA A 10 14.56 -20.35 37.07
CA ALA A 10 14.91 -20.79 35.71
C ALA A 10 14.06 -19.98 34.71
N LYS A 11 14.71 -19.45 33.70
CA LYS A 11 14.03 -18.65 32.65
C LYS A 11 12.93 -19.46 31.98
N GLN A 12 11.73 -18.91 31.88
CA GLN A 12 10.59 -19.54 31.23
C GLN A 12 10.67 -19.38 29.71
N TYR A 13 10.69 -20.49 28.98
CA TYR A 13 10.69 -20.55 27.53
C TYR A 13 9.39 -21.13 26.97
N VAL A 14 8.60 -21.82 27.76
CA VAL A 14 7.41 -22.56 27.37
C VAL A 14 6.20 -22.01 28.11
N PHE A 15 5.13 -21.70 27.39
CA PHE A 15 3.90 -21.09 27.87
C PHE A 15 2.70 -21.97 27.48
N LEU A 16 1.88 -22.35 28.46
CA LEU A 16 0.72 -23.20 28.26
C LEU A 16 -0.53 -22.39 27.88
N PHE A 17 -1.43 -23.00 27.10
CA PHE A 17 -2.75 -22.46 26.82
C PHE A 17 -3.83 -23.56 26.76
N GLY A 18 -5.13 -23.16 27.00
CA GLY A 18 -6.27 -24.09 27.14
C GLY A 18 -6.15 -24.98 28.37
N PRO A 19 -7.19 -25.65 28.82
CA PRO A 19 -8.58 -25.31 28.83
C PRO A 19 -8.93 -24.26 29.91
N GLY A 20 -9.19 -23.04 29.46
CA GLY A 20 -9.63 -21.92 30.30
C GLY A 20 -8.50 -21.11 30.95
N ALA A 21 -8.88 -19.96 31.53
CA ALA A 21 -7.95 -18.92 31.99
C ALA A 21 -6.98 -19.39 33.11
N LYS A 22 -7.40 -20.29 34.00
CA LYS A 22 -6.57 -20.76 35.13
C LYS A 22 -5.32 -21.54 34.69
N HIS A 23 -5.35 -22.13 33.51
CA HIS A 23 -4.27 -22.97 32.97
C HIS A 23 -3.54 -22.34 31.80
N THR A 24 -3.84 -21.06 31.50
CA THR A 24 -3.28 -20.34 30.39
C THR A 24 -2.24 -19.32 30.85
N GLU A 25 -1.04 -19.43 30.26
CA GLU A 25 0.09 -18.56 30.50
C GLU A 25 0.25 -17.65 29.30
N GLY A 26 0.11 -16.33 29.50
CA GLY A 26 0.17 -15.33 28.44
C GLY A 26 -1.17 -14.83 27.94
N ASP A 27 -1.11 -13.82 27.03
CA ASP A 27 -2.28 -13.12 26.46
C ASP A 27 -1.94 -12.42 25.15
N ALA A 28 -2.89 -11.67 24.56
CA ALA A 28 -2.74 -10.97 23.31
C ALA A 28 -1.63 -9.89 23.29
N SER A 29 -1.23 -9.36 24.46
CA SER A 29 -0.15 -8.35 24.56
C SER A 29 1.24 -8.95 24.32
N MET A 30 1.39 -10.26 24.53
CA MET A 30 2.64 -10.99 24.43
C MET A 30 3.02 -11.44 23.01
N ARG A 31 2.54 -10.75 21.97
CA ARG A 31 2.81 -11.12 20.56
C ARG A 31 4.31 -11.14 20.21
N ALA A 32 5.10 -10.30 20.83
CA ALA A 32 6.55 -10.29 20.63
C ALA A 32 7.22 -11.57 21.16
N VAL A 33 6.67 -12.18 22.22
CA VAL A 33 7.19 -13.37 22.89
C VAL A 33 6.57 -14.65 22.34
N LEU A 34 5.24 -14.70 22.21
CA LEU A 34 4.49 -15.90 21.84
C LEU A 34 4.22 -16.00 20.33
N GLY A 35 4.61 -15.00 19.53
CA GLY A 35 4.16 -14.88 18.16
C GLY A 35 2.67 -14.56 18.09
N LEU A 36 2.17 -14.19 16.89
CA LEU A 36 0.75 -13.86 16.70
C LEU A 36 -0.18 -15.04 17.02
N ARG A 37 0.17 -16.25 16.58
CA ARG A 37 -0.66 -17.45 16.78
C ARG A 37 -0.71 -17.86 18.25
N GLY A 38 0.42 -17.95 18.93
CA GLY A 38 0.48 -18.35 20.34
C GLY A 38 -0.24 -17.33 21.25
N ALA A 39 -0.04 -16.04 21.01
CA ALA A 39 -0.74 -14.99 21.74
C ALA A 39 -2.26 -15.05 21.55
N ASN A 40 -2.74 -15.27 20.30
CA ASN A 40 -4.17 -15.41 20.03
C ASN A 40 -4.78 -16.69 20.64
N LEU A 41 -4.05 -17.82 20.63
CA LEU A 41 -4.50 -19.05 21.27
C LEU A 41 -4.63 -18.89 22.81
N ALA A 42 -3.64 -18.23 23.42
CA ALA A 42 -3.70 -17.90 24.86
C ALA A 42 -4.87 -16.97 25.16
N GLU A 43 -5.06 -15.92 24.37
CA GLU A 43 -6.15 -14.96 24.56
C GLU A 43 -7.54 -15.61 24.45
N MET A 44 -7.76 -16.39 23.38
CA MET A 44 -9.01 -17.14 23.23
C MET A 44 -9.29 -18.08 24.41
N SER A 45 -8.25 -18.76 24.91
CA SER A 45 -8.36 -19.62 26.10
C SER A 45 -8.77 -18.81 27.33
N ARG A 46 -8.21 -17.61 27.53
CA ARG A 46 -8.59 -16.71 28.64
C ARG A 46 -10.02 -16.19 28.51
N LEU A 47 -10.48 -15.97 27.29
CA LEU A 47 -11.87 -15.60 27.01
C LEU A 47 -12.87 -16.76 27.20
N GLY A 48 -12.39 -17.96 27.54
CA GLY A 48 -13.22 -19.13 27.69
C GLY A 48 -13.75 -19.72 26.39
N ILE A 49 -13.10 -19.39 25.26
CA ILE A 49 -13.37 -19.99 23.96
C ILE A 49 -12.69 -21.35 23.91
N ALA A 50 -13.37 -22.34 23.38
CA ALA A 50 -12.83 -23.71 23.30
C ALA A 50 -11.67 -23.76 22.29
N VAL A 51 -10.46 -23.85 22.82
CA VAL A 51 -9.20 -24.00 22.07
C VAL A 51 -8.59 -25.33 22.45
N PRO A 52 -8.07 -26.12 21.50
CA PRO A 52 -7.33 -27.34 21.83
C PRO A 52 -6.15 -26.99 22.75
N PRO A 53 -5.92 -27.76 23.85
CA PRO A 53 -4.82 -27.45 24.75
C PRO A 53 -3.46 -27.59 24.07
N GLY A 54 -2.51 -26.75 24.48
CA GLY A 54 -1.20 -26.72 23.86
C GLY A 54 -0.17 -25.92 24.64
N LEU A 55 0.98 -25.77 24.03
CA LEU A 55 2.08 -24.96 24.53
C LEU A 55 2.69 -24.11 23.41
N THR A 56 3.26 -22.97 23.79
CA THR A 56 4.03 -22.10 22.91
C THR A 56 5.47 -21.98 23.40
N ILE A 57 6.44 -22.25 22.53
CA ILE A 57 7.86 -21.98 22.74
C ILE A 57 8.12 -20.55 22.26
N ALA A 58 8.72 -19.71 23.13
CA ALA A 58 8.91 -18.28 22.90
C ALA A 58 9.84 -17.95 21.72
N THR A 59 9.62 -16.81 21.08
CA THR A 59 10.43 -16.29 19.96
C THR A 59 11.92 -16.11 20.30
N GLU A 60 12.22 -15.83 21.57
CA GLU A 60 13.60 -15.68 22.05
C GLU A 60 14.43 -16.97 21.91
N VAL A 61 13.76 -18.14 21.96
CA VAL A 61 14.43 -19.44 21.70
C VAL A 61 14.91 -19.49 20.26
N CYS A 62 14.14 -18.97 19.31
CA CYS A 62 14.58 -18.85 17.92
C CYS A 62 15.78 -17.90 17.76
N ALA A 63 15.74 -16.76 18.46
CA ALA A 63 16.87 -15.83 18.46
C ALA A 63 18.14 -16.44 19.08
N TYR A 64 18.00 -17.22 20.16
CA TYR A 64 19.10 -17.97 20.76
C TYR A 64 19.65 -19.01 19.80
N PHE A 65 18.78 -19.84 19.21
CA PHE A 65 19.09 -20.89 18.25
C PHE A 65 19.92 -20.34 17.08
N SER A 66 19.50 -19.21 16.51
CA SER A 66 20.19 -18.59 15.39
C SER A 66 21.58 -18.05 15.75
N ARG A 67 21.77 -17.58 16.98
CA ARG A 67 23.07 -17.04 17.45
C ARG A 67 24.05 -18.09 17.93
N HIS A 68 23.57 -19.30 18.32
CA HIS A 68 24.37 -20.35 18.91
C HIS A 68 24.50 -21.57 18.00
N GLY A 69 24.62 -21.38 16.69
CA GLY A 69 24.89 -22.43 15.72
C GLY A 69 23.87 -23.57 15.68
N GLY A 70 22.57 -23.23 15.93
CA GLY A 70 21.50 -24.23 15.91
C GLY A 70 21.32 -25.02 17.21
N GLN A 71 21.87 -24.54 18.32
CA GLN A 71 21.64 -25.12 19.66
C GLN A 71 20.47 -24.45 20.36
N VAL A 72 19.65 -25.22 21.06
CA VAL A 72 18.56 -24.71 21.90
C VAL A 72 19.08 -24.36 23.30
N PRO A 73 18.42 -23.43 24.03
CA PRO A 73 18.80 -23.10 25.38
C PRO A 73 18.72 -24.32 26.31
N ALA A 74 19.63 -24.40 27.28
CA ALA A 74 19.60 -25.44 28.32
C ALA A 74 18.26 -25.38 29.09
N GLY A 75 17.71 -26.57 29.41
CA GLY A 75 16.42 -26.70 30.11
C GLY A 75 15.19 -26.48 29.24
N LEU A 76 15.29 -26.12 27.97
CA LEU A 76 14.15 -25.99 27.08
C LEU A 76 13.35 -27.30 26.97
N MET A 77 14.04 -28.40 26.68
CA MET A 77 13.37 -29.69 26.47
C MET A 77 12.74 -30.23 27.76
N ASP A 78 13.32 -29.92 28.91
CA ASP A 78 12.71 -30.27 30.23
C ASP A 78 11.38 -29.52 30.44
N GLN A 79 11.33 -28.23 30.06
CA GLN A 79 10.10 -27.43 30.08
C GLN A 79 9.05 -27.97 29.09
N VAL A 80 9.47 -28.37 27.89
CA VAL A 80 8.61 -29.00 26.88
C VAL A 80 8.02 -30.29 27.41
N GLU A 81 8.85 -31.16 28.00
CA GLU A 81 8.40 -32.43 28.56
C GLU A 81 7.43 -32.23 29.73
N ALA A 82 7.70 -31.25 30.60
CA ALA A 82 6.79 -30.91 31.69
C ALA A 82 5.45 -30.39 31.16
N ALA A 83 5.46 -29.64 30.07
CA ALA A 83 4.25 -29.15 29.42
C ALA A 83 3.46 -30.26 28.73
N ILE A 84 4.12 -31.21 28.06
CA ILE A 84 3.46 -32.39 27.46
C ILE A 84 2.76 -33.20 28.53
N ARG A 85 3.40 -33.42 29.69
CA ARG A 85 2.72 -34.10 30.82
C ARG A 85 1.44 -33.38 31.26
N LYS A 86 1.41 -32.07 31.27
CA LYS A 86 0.20 -31.31 31.55
C LYS A 86 -0.85 -31.49 30.47
N LEU A 87 -0.44 -31.54 29.20
CA LEU A 87 -1.35 -31.82 28.07
C LEU A 87 -1.98 -33.21 28.21
N GLU A 88 -1.20 -34.22 28.61
CA GLU A 88 -1.70 -35.58 28.88
C GLU A 88 -2.79 -35.60 29.93
N ILE A 89 -2.59 -34.87 31.03
CA ILE A 89 -3.58 -34.74 32.11
C ILE A 89 -4.86 -34.04 31.57
N HIS A 90 -4.74 -32.98 30.80
CA HIS A 90 -5.89 -32.24 30.31
C HIS A 90 -6.68 -32.96 29.23
N THR A 91 -6.02 -33.78 28.40
CA THR A 91 -6.66 -34.52 27.30
C THR A 91 -7.12 -35.92 27.71
N GLY A 92 -6.56 -36.46 28.79
CA GLY A 92 -6.73 -37.87 29.16
C GLY A 92 -6.03 -38.85 28.20
N MET A 93 -5.23 -38.35 27.29
CA MET A 93 -4.44 -39.13 26.30
C MET A 93 -2.97 -39.11 26.72
N LYS A 94 -2.18 -40.05 26.22
CA LYS A 94 -0.73 -40.09 26.50
C LYS A 94 0.10 -40.06 25.27
N PHE A 95 1.18 -39.29 25.31
CA PHE A 95 2.11 -39.12 24.20
C PHE A 95 2.96 -40.36 24.02
N GLY A 96 2.75 -41.08 22.91
CA GLY A 96 3.45 -42.33 22.57
C GLY A 96 2.76 -43.60 23.08
N GLU A 97 1.58 -43.52 23.70
CA GLU A 97 0.82 -44.71 24.11
C GLU A 97 0.09 -45.34 22.91
N ALA A 98 0.13 -46.67 22.83
CA ALA A 98 -0.41 -47.41 21.70
C ALA A 98 -1.95 -47.39 21.61
N ARG A 99 -2.69 -47.37 22.75
CA ARG A 99 -4.17 -47.47 22.77
C ARG A 99 -4.88 -46.14 22.71
N ASN A 100 -4.35 -45.13 23.42
CA ASN A 100 -4.97 -43.80 23.49
C ASN A 100 -3.92 -42.71 23.22
N PRO A 101 -3.34 -42.66 22.00
CA PRO A 101 -2.23 -41.79 21.70
C PRO A 101 -2.65 -40.33 21.70
N LEU A 102 -1.92 -39.49 22.47
CA LEU A 102 -1.92 -38.05 22.24
C LEU A 102 -1.12 -37.75 20.96
N THR A 103 -1.77 -37.13 20.02
CA THR A 103 -1.09 -36.59 18.84
C THR A 103 -1.13 -35.07 18.88
N VAL A 104 -0.09 -34.44 18.32
CA VAL A 104 0.02 -32.96 18.34
C VAL A 104 0.31 -32.40 16.95
N ALA A 105 -0.08 -31.17 16.76
CA ALA A 105 0.34 -30.35 15.62
C ALA A 105 1.46 -29.40 16.06
N VAL A 106 2.56 -29.34 15.29
CA VAL A 106 3.63 -28.36 15.51
C VAL A 106 3.53 -27.29 14.43
N ARG A 107 3.29 -26.04 14.83
CA ARG A 107 3.07 -24.92 13.94
C ARG A 107 3.92 -23.71 14.35
N CYS A 108 4.62 -23.11 13.41
CA CYS A 108 5.41 -21.92 13.66
C CYS A 108 4.60 -20.64 13.42
N GLY A 109 4.95 -19.55 14.15
CA GLY A 109 4.31 -18.26 13.99
C GLY A 109 5.16 -17.11 14.53
N ALA A 110 5.43 -16.10 13.71
CA ALA A 110 6.11 -14.88 14.13
C ALA A 110 5.13 -13.86 14.73
N GLY A 111 5.62 -12.71 15.18
CA GLY A 111 4.77 -11.62 15.69
C GLY A 111 3.82 -11.01 14.66
N ILE A 112 4.00 -11.36 13.38
CA ILE A 112 3.12 -10.99 12.25
C ILE A 112 2.76 -12.25 11.46
N ALA A 113 1.70 -12.16 10.65
CA ALA A 113 1.32 -13.23 9.73
C ALA A 113 2.34 -13.36 8.59
N LEU A 114 2.87 -14.57 8.39
CA LEU A 114 3.82 -14.93 7.33
C LEU A 114 3.27 -16.14 6.54
N PRO A 115 2.33 -15.93 5.61
CA PRO A 115 1.62 -17.02 4.94
C PRO A 115 2.55 -17.91 4.11
N GLY A 116 2.42 -19.24 4.30
CA GLY A 116 3.13 -20.22 3.47
C GLY A 116 4.65 -20.28 3.63
N LEU A 117 5.23 -19.57 4.63
CA LEU A 117 6.67 -19.52 4.86
C LEU A 117 7.13 -20.41 6.00
N MET A 118 6.21 -20.81 6.87
CA MET A 118 6.52 -21.54 8.09
C MET A 118 5.96 -22.95 8.00
N GLU A 119 6.78 -23.91 8.38
CA GLU A 119 6.45 -25.33 8.32
C GLU A 119 5.37 -25.70 9.34
N THR A 120 4.55 -26.67 8.96
CA THR A 120 3.50 -27.25 9.81
C THR A 120 3.60 -28.77 9.75
N VAL A 121 3.74 -29.39 10.93
CA VAL A 121 3.73 -30.85 11.07
C VAL A 121 2.48 -31.23 11.84
N LEU A 122 1.62 -32.05 11.23
CA LEU A 122 0.37 -32.56 11.83
C LEU A 122 0.55 -34.00 12.26
N ASN A 123 -0.27 -34.46 13.20
CA ASN A 123 -0.33 -35.85 13.68
C ASN A 123 0.99 -36.36 14.24
N LEU A 124 1.85 -35.48 14.75
CA LEU A 124 3.10 -35.86 15.39
C LEU A 124 2.82 -36.68 16.65
N GLY A 125 3.57 -37.74 16.86
CA GLY A 125 3.33 -38.75 17.89
C GLY A 125 2.87 -40.10 17.32
N LEU A 126 2.52 -40.13 16.01
CA LEU A 126 2.22 -41.38 15.32
C LEU A 126 3.49 -42.14 14.96
N ASN A 127 3.40 -43.45 15.16
CA ASN A 127 4.42 -44.44 14.78
C ASN A 127 3.74 -45.78 14.47
N ASP A 128 4.50 -46.84 14.22
CA ASP A 128 4.00 -48.14 13.88
C ASP A 128 3.11 -48.79 15.00
N GLN A 129 3.27 -48.35 16.26
CA GLN A 129 2.48 -48.83 17.38
C GLN A 129 1.25 -47.95 17.65
N THR A 130 1.44 -46.63 17.63
CA THR A 130 0.38 -45.69 18.01
C THR A 130 -0.69 -45.50 16.91
N VAL A 131 -0.42 -45.85 15.67
CA VAL A 131 -1.40 -45.77 14.55
C VAL A 131 -2.61 -46.68 14.83
N SER A 132 -2.44 -47.81 15.48
CA SER A 132 -3.57 -48.70 15.85
C SER A 132 -4.51 -48.03 16.81
N GLY A 133 -3.97 -47.33 17.85
CA GLY A 133 -4.79 -46.56 18.78
C GLY A 133 -5.56 -45.42 18.11
N LEU A 134 -4.95 -44.73 17.15
CA LEU A 134 -5.68 -43.75 16.36
C LEU A 134 -6.80 -44.37 15.52
N CYS A 135 -6.59 -45.57 14.93
CA CYS A 135 -7.67 -46.29 14.28
C CYS A 135 -8.82 -46.60 15.20
N GLU A 136 -8.56 -47.00 16.45
CA GLU A 136 -9.59 -47.23 17.47
C GLU A 136 -10.30 -45.94 17.87
N GLN A 137 -9.58 -44.86 18.15
CA GLN A 137 -10.13 -43.54 18.52
C GLN A 137 -11.07 -42.98 17.45
N THR A 138 -10.65 -43.15 16.19
CA THR A 138 -11.40 -42.63 15.00
C THR A 138 -12.50 -43.58 14.56
N GLY A 139 -12.54 -44.82 15.05
CA GLY A 139 -13.43 -45.85 14.53
C GLY A 139 -13.17 -46.22 13.06
N SER A 140 -12.06 -45.79 12.47
CA SER A 140 -11.74 -45.97 11.08
C SER A 140 -10.26 -46.28 10.85
N ALA A 141 -9.97 -47.50 10.43
CA ALA A 141 -8.62 -47.89 10.05
C ALA A 141 -8.07 -47.03 8.91
N ARG A 142 -8.92 -46.61 7.99
CA ARG A 142 -8.54 -45.72 6.90
C ARG A 142 -8.07 -44.37 7.43
N ALA A 143 -8.85 -43.75 8.34
CA ALA A 143 -8.51 -42.45 8.90
C ALA A 143 -7.20 -42.49 9.71
N GLY A 144 -6.96 -43.54 10.48
CA GLY A 144 -5.72 -43.68 11.24
C GLY A 144 -4.49 -43.81 10.33
N TRP A 145 -4.56 -44.68 9.29
CA TRP A 145 -3.44 -44.84 8.36
C TRP A 145 -3.22 -43.62 7.48
N ASP A 146 -4.29 -42.91 7.09
CA ASP A 146 -4.14 -41.63 6.36
C ASP A 146 -3.51 -40.55 7.22
N GLY A 147 -3.87 -40.48 8.50
CA GLY A 147 -3.22 -39.62 9.47
C GLY A 147 -1.72 -39.89 9.60
N TYR A 148 -1.29 -41.17 9.63
CA TYR A 148 0.11 -41.55 9.69
C TYR A 148 0.86 -41.23 8.38
N ARG A 149 0.25 -41.51 7.23
CA ARG A 149 0.78 -41.12 5.92
C ARG A 149 1.02 -39.60 5.85
N LEU A 150 0.02 -38.80 6.22
CA LEU A 150 0.12 -37.35 6.18
C LEU A 150 1.19 -36.82 7.16
N PHE A 151 1.32 -37.45 8.32
CA PHE A 151 2.41 -37.13 9.24
C PHE A 151 3.77 -37.35 8.60
N MET A 152 4.00 -38.53 7.97
CA MET A 152 5.28 -38.84 7.31
C MET A 152 5.63 -37.86 6.20
N GLU A 153 4.68 -37.48 5.37
CA GLU A 153 4.89 -36.50 4.30
C GLU A 153 5.31 -35.16 4.87
N ARG A 154 4.51 -34.61 5.82
CA ARG A 154 4.77 -33.29 6.39
C ARG A 154 6.02 -33.25 7.25
N PHE A 155 6.23 -34.27 8.05
CA PHE A 155 7.44 -34.40 8.87
C PHE A 155 8.70 -34.56 8.01
N GLY A 156 8.66 -35.45 7.02
CA GLY A 156 9.78 -35.70 6.13
C GLY A 156 10.20 -34.46 5.36
N ALA A 157 9.26 -33.75 4.76
CA ALA A 157 9.53 -32.54 4.02
C ALA A 157 10.01 -31.38 4.92
N ALA A 158 9.36 -31.16 6.08
CA ALA A 158 9.70 -30.07 6.99
C ALA A 158 11.03 -30.29 7.72
N VAL A 159 11.29 -31.50 8.19
CA VAL A 159 12.48 -31.80 9.02
C VAL A 159 13.71 -32.11 8.18
N MET A 160 13.56 -32.89 7.10
CA MET A 160 14.67 -33.37 6.29
C MET A 160 14.84 -32.66 4.95
N GLY A 161 13.92 -31.77 4.59
CA GLY A 161 13.99 -31.05 3.32
C GLY A 161 15.29 -30.27 3.13
N ALA A 162 15.73 -29.55 4.16
CA ALA A 162 16.96 -28.77 4.13
C ALA A 162 18.25 -29.63 4.23
N GLU A 163 18.20 -30.78 4.93
CA GLU A 163 19.37 -31.60 5.21
C GLU A 163 19.59 -32.68 4.15
N ALA A 164 18.52 -33.32 3.68
CA ALA A 164 18.59 -34.47 2.78
C ALA A 164 17.88 -34.25 1.43
N GLY A 165 17.36 -33.04 1.18
CA GLY A 165 16.66 -32.74 -0.04
C GLY A 165 15.34 -33.51 -0.22
N LEU A 166 14.74 -33.99 0.87
CA LEU A 166 13.46 -34.70 0.84
C LEU A 166 12.31 -33.69 0.73
N SER A 167 11.58 -33.71 -0.38
CA SER A 167 10.54 -32.72 -0.69
C SER A 167 9.15 -33.35 -0.72
N GLN A 168 8.11 -32.52 -0.64
CA GLN A 168 6.72 -32.96 -0.83
C GLN A 168 6.54 -33.67 -2.18
N ALA A 169 7.23 -33.21 -3.23
CA ALA A 169 7.15 -33.79 -4.56
C ALA A 169 7.69 -35.25 -4.61
N ASP A 170 8.66 -35.59 -3.77
CA ASP A 170 9.15 -36.98 -3.67
C ASP A 170 8.05 -37.91 -3.12
N PHE A 171 7.32 -37.47 -2.09
CA PHE A 171 6.18 -38.23 -1.54
C PHE A 171 5.00 -38.30 -2.52
N ASP A 172 4.69 -37.22 -3.21
CA ASP A 172 3.63 -37.16 -4.22
C ASP A 172 3.92 -38.09 -5.37
N ALA A 173 5.17 -38.22 -5.81
CA ALA A 173 5.59 -39.15 -6.85
C ALA A 173 5.34 -40.61 -6.45
N GLU A 174 5.70 -40.99 -5.22
CA GLU A 174 5.47 -42.38 -4.74
C GLU A 174 3.97 -42.65 -4.56
N ARG A 175 3.18 -41.67 -4.09
CA ARG A 175 1.73 -41.79 -4.01
C ARG A 175 1.09 -41.99 -5.39
N SER A 176 1.53 -41.23 -6.39
CA SER A 176 1.05 -41.38 -7.76
C SER A 176 1.35 -42.79 -8.33
N LYS A 177 2.59 -43.27 -8.12
CA LYS A 177 2.95 -44.65 -8.55
C LYS A 177 2.04 -45.69 -7.92
N LEU A 178 1.72 -45.58 -6.63
CA LEU A 178 0.82 -46.52 -5.97
C LEU A 178 -0.60 -46.41 -6.51
N LYS A 179 -1.09 -45.21 -6.77
CA LYS A 179 -2.40 -44.97 -7.37
C LYS A 179 -2.47 -45.58 -8.76
N ASP A 180 -1.45 -45.39 -9.59
CA ASP A 180 -1.36 -45.98 -10.93
C ASP A 180 -1.36 -47.51 -10.87
N LYS A 181 -0.61 -48.11 -9.90
CA LYS A 181 -0.57 -49.55 -9.67
C LYS A 181 -1.94 -50.17 -9.44
N TYR A 182 -2.83 -49.46 -8.72
CA TYR A 182 -4.15 -49.93 -8.35
C TYR A 182 -5.30 -49.32 -9.16
N GLY A 183 -5.03 -48.49 -10.13
CA GLY A 183 -6.05 -47.82 -10.96
C GLY A 183 -6.91 -46.81 -10.17
N ILE A 184 -6.36 -46.20 -9.13
CA ILE A 184 -7.05 -45.26 -8.23
C ILE A 184 -6.85 -43.84 -8.73
N VAL A 185 -7.93 -43.06 -8.88
CA VAL A 185 -7.89 -41.68 -9.35
C VAL A 185 -7.84 -40.67 -8.19
N ASP A 186 -8.70 -40.86 -7.19
CA ASP A 186 -8.76 -39.94 -6.04
C ASP A 186 -8.09 -40.53 -4.80
N ASP A 187 -7.41 -39.69 -4.01
CA ASP A 187 -6.82 -40.07 -2.71
C ASP A 187 -7.91 -40.52 -1.71
N ALA A 188 -9.17 -40.09 -1.90
CA ALA A 188 -10.29 -40.50 -1.10
C ALA A 188 -10.62 -41.99 -1.24
N ASP A 189 -10.28 -42.63 -2.39
CA ASP A 189 -10.52 -44.02 -2.68
C ASP A 189 -9.42 -44.97 -2.18
N LEU A 190 -8.35 -44.41 -1.60
CA LEU A 190 -7.30 -45.23 -0.98
C LEU A 190 -7.84 -45.98 0.24
N SER A 191 -7.80 -47.29 0.19
CA SER A 191 -8.17 -48.16 1.32
C SER A 191 -7.15 -48.12 2.46
N ALA A 192 -7.52 -48.58 3.64
CA ALA A 192 -6.58 -48.72 4.76
C ALA A 192 -5.34 -49.59 4.41
N GLY A 193 -5.51 -50.64 3.59
CA GLY A 193 -4.44 -51.47 3.07
C GLY A 193 -3.47 -50.70 2.16
N HIS A 194 -4.03 -49.92 1.22
CA HIS A 194 -3.22 -49.08 0.32
C HIS A 194 -2.45 -48.01 1.09
N LEU A 195 -3.05 -47.38 2.09
CA LEU A 195 -2.41 -46.37 2.93
C LEU A 195 -1.29 -46.96 3.81
N ARG A 196 -1.50 -48.18 4.31
CA ARG A 196 -0.44 -48.91 5.03
C ARG A 196 0.76 -49.22 4.13
N GLU A 197 0.53 -49.76 2.92
CA GLU A 197 1.59 -49.97 1.94
C GLU A 197 2.32 -48.68 1.60
N LEU A 198 1.60 -47.58 1.46
CA LEU A 198 2.19 -46.27 1.18
C LEU A 198 3.08 -45.79 2.33
N CYS A 199 2.66 -45.98 3.59
CA CYS A 199 3.50 -45.69 4.75
C CYS A 199 4.81 -46.49 4.73
N ASP A 200 4.80 -47.77 4.33
CA ASP A 200 5.99 -48.59 4.21
C ASP A 200 6.90 -48.14 3.04
N ILE A 201 6.30 -47.65 1.94
CA ILE A 201 7.05 -47.01 0.84
C ILE A 201 7.72 -45.72 1.33
N TYR A 202 7.02 -44.90 2.11
CA TYR A 202 7.54 -43.65 2.64
C TYR A 202 8.70 -43.87 3.65
N LYS A 203 8.66 -44.91 4.46
CA LYS A 203 9.77 -45.27 5.33
C LYS A 203 11.03 -45.66 4.50
N ARG A 204 10.84 -46.39 3.42
CA ARG A 204 11.93 -46.73 2.49
C ARG A 204 12.50 -45.48 1.79
N LEU A 205 11.62 -44.58 1.30
CA LEU A 205 12.00 -43.32 0.69
C LEU A 205 12.78 -42.44 1.66
N TYR A 206 12.29 -42.31 2.90
CA TYR A 206 12.96 -41.58 3.97
C TYR A 206 14.36 -42.13 4.23
N PHE A 207 14.49 -43.47 4.37
CA PHE A 207 15.79 -44.13 4.55
C PHE A 207 16.72 -43.93 3.37
N GLN A 208 16.24 -44.05 2.16
CA GLN A 208 17.05 -43.84 0.95
C GLN A 208 17.69 -42.46 0.90
N LYS A 209 16.91 -41.41 1.24
CA LYS A 209 17.33 -40.01 1.22
C LYS A 209 18.21 -39.64 2.41
N THR A 210 17.85 -40.08 3.62
CA THR A 210 18.47 -39.63 4.87
C THR A 210 19.53 -40.57 5.42
N ARG A 211 19.59 -41.84 4.95
CA ARG A 211 20.39 -42.96 5.49
C ARG A 211 20.06 -43.24 6.99
N ARG A 212 18.90 -42.81 7.47
CA ARG A 212 18.41 -43.06 8.84
C ARG A 212 17.00 -43.63 8.77
N PRO A 213 16.62 -44.53 9.70
CA PRO A 213 15.24 -44.99 9.76
C PRO A 213 14.30 -43.84 10.14
N PHE A 214 13.02 -43.93 9.72
CA PHE A 214 12.00 -42.97 10.15
C PHE A 214 11.85 -43.06 11.69
N PRO A 215 11.92 -41.92 12.41
CA PRO A 215 11.92 -41.90 13.87
C PRO A 215 10.62 -42.46 14.43
N GLN A 216 10.71 -43.44 15.35
CA GLN A 216 9.58 -44.10 15.98
C GLN A 216 9.31 -43.59 17.41
N ASP A 217 10.25 -42.87 18.02
CA ASP A 217 10.08 -42.23 19.34
C ASP A 217 9.39 -40.87 19.18
N PRO A 218 8.15 -40.66 19.70
CA PRO A 218 7.44 -39.42 19.64
C PRO A 218 8.19 -38.23 20.24
N ARG A 219 9.00 -38.43 21.26
CA ARG A 219 9.81 -37.36 21.88
C ARG A 219 10.92 -36.90 20.95
N GLU A 220 11.55 -37.84 20.26
CA GLU A 220 12.53 -37.52 19.23
C GLU A 220 11.89 -36.78 18.06
N GLN A 221 10.72 -37.26 17.57
CA GLN A 221 9.93 -36.58 16.55
C GLN A 221 9.65 -35.13 16.94
N LEU A 222 9.21 -34.89 18.18
CA LEU A 222 8.87 -33.55 18.69
C LEU A 222 10.12 -32.65 18.74
N ARG A 223 11.26 -33.16 19.24
CA ARG A 223 12.52 -32.43 19.26
C ARG A 223 12.97 -32.03 17.86
N MET A 224 12.88 -32.95 16.90
CA MET A 224 13.24 -32.71 15.52
C MET A 224 12.31 -31.66 14.85
N ALA A 225 10.99 -31.75 15.07
CA ALA A 225 10.01 -30.81 14.54
C ALA A 225 10.19 -29.39 15.13
N ILE A 226 10.46 -29.26 16.43
CA ILE A 226 10.77 -27.97 17.06
C ILE A 226 12.02 -27.36 16.43
N THR A 227 13.09 -28.15 16.28
CA THR A 227 14.37 -27.70 15.68
C THR A 227 14.16 -27.25 14.25
N ALA A 228 13.41 -28.01 13.44
CA ALA A 228 13.08 -27.65 12.06
C ALA A 228 12.26 -26.35 11.99
N GLY A 229 11.30 -26.20 12.89
CA GLY A 229 10.51 -24.96 13.03
C GLY A 229 11.38 -23.73 13.32
N LEU A 230 12.31 -23.83 14.27
CA LEU A 230 13.25 -22.74 14.57
C LEU A 230 14.17 -22.42 13.38
N ARG A 231 14.65 -23.45 12.68
CA ARG A 231 15.51 -23.31 11.49
C ARG A 231 14.80 -22.66 10.32
N SER A 232 13.48 -22.87 10.17
CA SER A 232 12.68 -22.31 9.06
C SER A 232 12.71 -20.77 9.02
N TRP A 233 12.94 -20.11 10.17
CA TRP A 233 13.06 -18.66 10.28
C TRP A 233 14.24 -18.09 9.50
N THR A 234 15.36 -18.80 9.44
CA THR A 234 16.60 -18.40 8.74
C THR A 234 16.68 -18.97 7.33
N SER A 235 15.63 -19.59 6.82
CA SER A 235 15.59 -20.05 5.44
C SER A 235 15.67 -18.89 4.46
N GLY A 236 16.35 -19.08 3.32
CA GLY A 236 16.48 -18.02 2.29
C GLY A 236 15.13 -17.47 1.82
N ARG A 237 14.10 -18.33 1.76
CA ARG A 237 12.73 -17.92 1.40
C ARG A 237 12.11 -16.98 2.45
N ALA A 238 12.26 -17.29 3.74
CA ALA A 238 11.75 -16.48 4.83
C ALA A 238 12.52 -15.16 4.94
N GLU A 239 13.82 -15.18 4.70
CA GLU A 239 14.68 -14.00 4.71
C GLU A 239 14.36 -13.04 3.56
N HIS A 240 14.24 -13.58 2.34
CA HIS A 240 13.83 -12.80 1.16
C HIS A 240 12.46 -12.15 1.36
N TYR A 241 11.48 -12.87 1.91
CA TYR A 241 10.16 -12.31 2.20
C TYR A 241 10.23 -11.14 3.18
N ARG A 242 10.97 -11.29 4.29
CA ARG A 242 11.12 -10.21 5.28
C ARG A 242 11.78 -8.98 4.68
N GLN A 243 12.79 -9.16 3.83
CA GLN A 243 13.45 -8.06 3.11
C GLN A 243 12.48 -7.38 2.14
N ALA A 244 11.77 -8.15 1.31
CA ALA A 244 10.81 -7.63 0.33
C ALA A 244 9.67 -6.84 0.97
N HIS A 245 9.20 -7.28 2.15
CA HIS A 245 8.10 -6.63 2.88
C HIS A 245 8.55 -5.67 3.99
N LYS A 246 9.86 -5.35 4.04
CA LYS A 246 10.46 -4.43 5.04
C LYS A 246 10.11 -4.80 6.49
N VAL A 247 10.02 -6.09 6.77
CA VAL A 247 9.73 -6.61 8.11
C VAL A 247 11.01 -6.56 8.96
N ALA A 248 11.04 -5.65 9.92
CA ALA A 248 12.15 -5.46 10.85
C ALA A 248 11.68 -5.60 12.31
N GLY A 249 12.63 -5.76 13.24
CA GLY A 249 12.35 -5.73 14.68
C GLY A 249 11.77 -7.01 15.28
N LEU A 250 11.63 -8.10 14.52
CA LEU A 250 11.17 -9.38 15.03
C LEU A 250 12.35 -10.21 15.57
N LEU A 251 12.20 -10.76 16.79
CA LEU A 251 13.22 -11.60 17.42
C LEU A 251 13.38 -12.97 16.76
N GLY A 252 12.28 -13.53 16.23
CA GLY A 252 12.25 -14.86 15.66
C GLY A 252 10.85 -15.41 15.46
N THR A 253 10.72 -16.70 15.23
CA THR A 253 9.44 -17.42 15.25
C THR A 253 9.20 -18.07 16.61
N ALA A 254 7.96 -18.10 17.06
CA ALA A 254 7.50 -18.98 18.13
C ALA A 254 7.10 -20.34 17.54
N VAL A 255 7.16 -21.40 18.37
CA VAL A 255 6.70 -22.74 17.98
C VAL A 255 5.52 -23.14 18.87
N ASN A 256 4.37 -23.43 18.25
CA ASN A 256 3.16 -23.85 18.94
C ASN A 256 2.99 -25.35 18.76
N VAL A 257 2.85 -26.06 19.89
CA VAL A 257 2.54 -27.50 19.95
C VAL A 257 1.12 -27.64 20.51
N VAL A 258 0.20 -28.15 19.70
CA VAL A 258 -1.25 -28.12 20.00
C VAL A 258 -1.80 -29.54 19.90
N ALA A 259 -2.61 -29.98 20.85
CA ALA A 259 -3.29 -31.26 20.76
C ALA A 259 -4.14 -31.33 19.48
N MET A 260 -4.06 -32.45 18.76
CA MET A 260 -4.87 -32.65 17.56
C MET A 260 -6.35 -32.78 17.91
N VAL A 261 -7.18 -32.22 17.04
CA VAL A 261 -8.63 -32.38 16.99
C VAL A 261 -9.01 -32.92 15.63
N TYR A 262 -9.85 -33.90 15.56
CA TYR A 262 -10.15 -34.63 14.32
C TYR A 262 -11.53 -34.30 13.80
N GLY A 263 -11.57 -33.52 12.71
CA GLY A 263 -12.81 -33.23 11.98
C GLY A 263 -13.28 -34.35 11.02
N SER A 264 -12.57 -35.48 10.99
CA SER A 264 -12.85 -36.59 10.06
C SER A 264 -13.41 -37.85 10.74
N LEU A 265 -13.87 -37.74 12.02
CA LEU A 265 -14.27 -38.92 12.78
C LEU A 265 -15.60 -39.52 12.34
N ASP A 266 -16.62 -38.68 12.20
CA ASP A 266 -17.99 -39.08 11.95
C ASP A 266 -18.80 -37.97 11.25
N GLU A 267 -20.10 -38.16 11.12
CA GLU A 267 -21.02 -37.20 10.51
C GLU A 267 -21.27 -35.95 11.36
N GLU A 268 -20.90 -35.98 12.64
CA GLU A 268 -20.94 -34.83 13.56
C GLU A 268 -19.59 -34.11 13.65
N SER A 269 -18.61 -34.51 12.84
CA SER A 269 -17.27 -33.98 12.77
C SER A 269 -17.02 -33.25 11.45
N GLY A 270 -16.19 -32.21 11.49
CA GLY A 270 -15.89 -31.43 10.29
C GLY A 270 -14.84 -30.35 10.57
N SER A 271 -14.54 -29.57 9.56
CA SER A 271 -13.69 -28.40 9.71
C SER A 271 -14.11 -27.27 8.77
N GLY A 272 -13.73 -26.03 9.12
CA GLY A 272 -14.12 -24.86 8.35
C GLY A 272 -13.27 -23.63 8.61
N ILE A 273 -13.51 -22.65 7.76
CA ILE A 273 -12.98 -21.30 7.90
C ILE A 273 -14.13 -20.31 7.73
N VAL A 274 -14.21 -19.32 8.61
CA VAL A 274 -15.25 -18.31 8.59
C VAL A 274 -14.73 -16.94 9.00
N SER A 275 -15.12 -15.93 8.28
CA SER A 275 -14.88 -14.52 8.61
C SER A 275 -16.15 -13.92 9.21
N SER A 276 -16.00 -13.08 10.24
CA SER A 276 -17.15 -12.42 10.90
C SER A 276 -17.87 -11.43 9.97
N ARG A 277 -17.18 -10.96 8.91
CA ARG A 277 -17.73 -10.08 7.89
C ARG A 277 -17.21 -10.45 6.52
N ASP A 278 -17.96 -10.08 5.48
CA ASP A 278 -17.53 -10.27 4.10
C ASP A 278 -16.35 -9.32 3.76
N GLY A 279 -15.17 -9.89 3.56
CA GLY A 279 -13.95 -9.15 3.22
C GLY A 279 -13.95 -8.52 1.82
N LYS A 280 -14.86 -8.93 0.93
CA LYS A 280 -14.99 -8.38 -0.44
C LYS A 280 -15.93 -7.18 -0.48
N THR A 281 -17.14 -7.36 0.05
CA THR A 281 -18.22 -6.36 -0.01
C THR A 281 -18.33 -5.50 1.25
N GLY A 282 -17.71 -5.94 2.35
CA GLY A 282 -17.83 -5.32 3.65
C GLY A 282 -19.16 -5.62 4.38
N ALA A 283 -20.01 -6.48 3.84
CA ALA A 283 -21.29 -6.78 4.47
C ALA A 283 -21.10 -7.34 5.89
N GLY A 284 -21.91 -6.87 6.83
CA GLY A 284 -21.84 -7.22 8.25
C GLY A 284 -22.45 -8.60 8.57
N ARG A 285 -22.27 -9.57 7.67
CA ARG A 285 -22.68 -10.96 7.88
C ARG A 285 -21.46 -11.88 7.81
N PRO A 286 -21.39 -12.96 8.60
CA PRO A 286 -20.35 -13.96 8.48
C PRO A 286 -20.32 -14.58 7.07
N VAL A 287 -19.12 -14.87 6.59
CA VAL A 287 -18.91 -15.57 5.30
C VAL A 287 -17.85 -16.63 5.49
N GLY A 288 -18.14 -17.84 5.10
CA GLY A 288 -17.21 -18.93 5.29
C GLY A 288 -17.68 -20.23 4.67
N VAL A 289 -16.84 -21.24 4.75
CA VAL A 289 -17.11 -22.57 4.23
C VAL A 289 -16.74 -23.63 5.27
N PHE A 290 -17.43 -24.74 5.21
CA PHE A 290 -17.14 -25.91 6.03
C PHE A 290 -17.31 -27.20 5.24
N ARG A 291 -16.75 -28.27 5.77
CA ARG A 291 -16.89 -29.61 5.20
C ARG A 291 -17.05 -30.62 6.34
N VAL A 292 -18.08 -31.46 6.21
CA VAL A 292 -18.33 -32.59 7.11
C VAL A 292 -17.35 -33.71 6.82
N GLY A 293 -16.89 -34.41 7.85
CA GLY A 293 -16.01 -35.56 7.74
C GLY A 293 -14.62 -35.24 7.15
N ALA A 294 -14.12 -34.02 7.34
CA ALA A 294 -12.85 -33.57 6.77
C ALA A 294 -11.89 -33.01 7.83
N GLN A 295 -10.61 -33.35 7.66
CA GLN A 295 -9.51 -32.85 8.49
C GLN A 295 -8.84 -31.67 7.78
N GLY A 296 -9.06 -30.47 8.31
CA GLY A 296 -8.55 -29.22 7.75
C GLY A 296 -9.21 -28.88 6.41
N ILE A 297 -9.47 -27.61 6.20
CA ILE A 297 -9.78 -27.12 4.85
C ILE A 297 -8.45 -26.74 4.27
N GLY A 298 -7.92 -27.57 3.38
CA GLY A 298 -6.74 -27.17 2.58
C GLY A 298 -7.04 -25.83 1.93
N LEU A 299 -6.04 -24.97 1.79
CA LEU A 299 -6.09 -23.63 1.21
C LEU A 299 -6.70 -23.54 -0.21
N SER A 300 -7.21 -24.63 -0.76
CA SER A 300 -7.88 -24.71 -2.04
C SER A 300 -9.40 -24.61 -1.86
N THR A 301 -9.95 -23.44 -2.16
CA THR A 301 -11.40 -23.23 -2.35
C THR A 301 -11.99 -24.04 -3.50
N ALA A 302 -11.19 -24.82 -4.20
CA ALA A 302 -11.58 -25.70 -5.28
C ALA A 302 -11.86 -27.16 -4.81
N ALA A 303 -11.74 -27.46 -3.51
CA ALA A 303 -12.01 -28.82 -3.01
C ALA A 303 -13.50 -29.16 -3.12
N ALA A 304 -13.81 -30.31 -3.71
CA ALA A 304 -15.19 -30.82 -3.79
C ALA A 304 -15.79 -31.01 -2.40
N GLY A 305 -17.09 -30.71 -2.25
CA GLY A 305 -17.85 -30.95 -1.00
C GLY A 305 -17.78 -29.83 0.03
N LEU A 306 -17.24 -28.63 -0.31
CA LEU A 306 -17.35 -27.45 0.53
C LEU A 306 -18.78 -26.90 0.51
N LYS A 307 -19.33 -26.58 1.68
CA LYS A 307 -20.64 -25.98 1.89
C LYS A 307 -20.51 -24.59 2.51
N ASP A 308 -21.50 -23.71 2.26
CA ASP A 308 -21.58 -22.43 2.93
C ASP A 308 -21.79 -22.61 4.44
N VAL A 309 -21.13 -21.82 5.26
CA VAL A 309 -21.22 -21.89 6.73
C VAL A 309 -22.67 -21.77 7.23
N HIS A 310 -23.53 -21.04 6.54
CA HIS A 310 -24.96 -20.92 6.92
C HIS A 310 -25.78 -22.18 6.65
N ASP A 311 -25.31 -23.11 5.86
CA ASP A 311 -25.96 -24.39 5.66
C ASP A 311 -25.73 -25.34 6.83
N MET A 312 -24.76 -25.07 7.72
CA MET A 312 -24.56 -25.81 8.96
C MET A 312 -25.84 -25.97 9.78
N ALA A 313 -26.65 -24.90 9.86
CA ALA A 313 -27.88 -24.91 10.63
C ALA A 313 -28.94 -25.89 10.07
N LYS A 314 -28.76 -26.34 8.82
CA LYS A 314 -29.67 -27.27 8.10
C LYS A 314 -29.11 -28.68 8.00
N GLU A 315 -27.83 -28.89 8.39
CA GLU A 315 -27.20 -30.21 8.34
C GLU A 315 -27.80 -31.21 9.34
N LYS A 316 -27.71 -32.46 9.00
CA LYS A 316 -27.99 -33.55 9.91
C LYS A 316 -26.67 -34.23 10.29
N PRO A 317 -26.52 -34.68 11.56
CA PRO A 317 -27.45 -34.60 12.66
C PRO A 317 -27.63 -33.21 13.28
N ALA A 318 -28.62 -33.06 14.18
CA ALA A 318 -29.00 -31.80 14.82
C ALA A 318 -27.88 -31.10 15.62
N ALA A 319 -26.79 -31.79 15.93
CA ALA A 319 -25.60 -31.26 16.57
C ALA A 319 -25.01 -30.06 15.79
N TRP A 320 -25.06 -30.06 14.47
CA TRP A 320 -24.57 -28.98 13.61
C TRP A 320 -25.28 -27.65 13.84
N LYS A 321 -26.56 -27.65 14.17
CA LYS A 321 -27.30 -26.42 14.51
C LYS A 321 -26.71 -25.78 15.77
N LYS A 322 -26.43 -26.57 16.81
CA LYS A 322 -25.81 -26.09 18.05
C LYS A 322 -24.40 -25.57 17.80
N VAL A 323 -23.63 -26.28 16.98
CA VAL A 323 -22.28 -25.84 16.55
C VAL A 323 -22.34 -24.51 15.82
N TYR A 324 -23.29 -24.34 14.89
CA TYR A 324 -23.49 -23.08 14.19
C TYR A 324 -23.79 -21.91 15.13
N GLU A 325 -24.70 -22.10 16.09
CA GLU A 325 -25.04 -21.08 17.09
C GLU A 325 -23.83 -20.70 17.95
N GLN A 326 -23.05 -21.69 18.39
CA GLN A 326 -21.81 -21.45 19.14
C GLN A 326 -20.75 -20.73 18.28
N LEU A 327 -20.60 -21.10 17.02
CA LEU A 327 -19.66 -20.46 16.11
C LEU A 327 -20.01 -18.99 15.86
N MET A 328 -21.31 -18.67 15.71
CA MET A 328 -21.76 -17.28 15.56
C MET A 328 -21.50 -16.46 16.83
N ASP A 329 -21.73 -17.03 18.04
CA ASP A 329 -21.38 -16.38 19.31
C ASP A 329 -19.88 -16.11 19.41
N VAL A 330 -19.04 -17.10 19.10
CA VAL A 330 -17.57 -16.94 19.12
C VAL A 330 -17.10 -15.85 18.17
N LEU A 331 -17.64 -15.80 16.94
CA LEU A 331 -17.32 -14.75 15.96
C LEU A 331 -17.65 -13.36 16.53
N HIS A 332 -18.82 -13.23 17.13
CA HIS A 332 -19.29 -11.96 17.70
C HIS A 332 -18.41 -11.50 18.87
N ARG A 333 -18.08 -12.42 19.76
CA ARG A 333 -17.20 -12.16 20.92
C ARG A 333 -15.80 -11.77 20.49
N LEU A 334 -15.22 -12.46 19.51
CA LEU A 334 -13.88 -12.15 18.99
C LEU A 334 -13.84 -10.82 18.22
N GLU A 335 -14.85 -10.50 17.38
CA GLU A 335 -14.93 -9.21 16.71
C GLU A 335 -15.04 -8.07 17.73
N GLY A 336 -15.86 -8.23 18.78
CA GLY A 336 -16.00 -7.24 19.85
C GLY A 336 -14.72 -7.07 20.67
N HIS A 337 -14.03 -8.18 21.00
CA HIS A 337 -12.81 -8.18 21.79
C HIS A 337 -11.62 -7.55 21.03
N TYR A 338 -11.35 -8.02 19.80
CA TYR A 338 -10.26 -7.48 18.97
C TYR A 338 -10.60 -6.14 18.31
N ARG A 339 -11.85 -5.75 18.37
CA ARG A 339 -12.37 -4.51 17.78
C ARG A 339 -12.04 -4.39 16.28
N TYR A 340 -12.03 -5.55 15.63
CA TYR A 340 -11.74 -5.72 14.20
C TYR A 340 -12.34 -7.03 13.72
N PRO A 341 -12.87 -7.11 12.49
CA PRO A 341 -13.39 -8.35 11.93
C PRO A 341 -12.38 -9.49 11.98
N GLN A 342 -12.81 -10.63 12.44
CA GLN A 342 -11.96 -11.80 12.65
C GLN A 342 -12.26 -12.90 11.65
N GLU A 343 -11.22 -13.57 11.20
CA GLU A 343 -11.27 -14.82 10.46
C GLU A 343 -10.84 -15.94 11.38
N ILE A 344 -11.66 -16.99 11.44
CA ILE A 344 -11.50 -18.12 12.36
C ILE A 344 -11.31 -19.39 11.55
N GLU A 345 -10.30 -20.18 11.89
CA GLU A 345 -10.15 -21.57 11.51
C GLU A 345 -10.71 -22.43 12.65
N PHE A 346 -11.63 -23.34 12.34
CA PHE A 346 -12.28 -24.18 13.34
C PHE A 346 -12.34 -25.65 12.94
N ALA A 347 -12.46 -26.53 13.94
CA ALA A 347 -12.79 -27.93 13.76
C ALA A 347 -13.97 -28.31 14.68
N VAL A 348 -14.73 -29.27 14.23
CA VAL A 348 -15.80 -29.89 15.00
C VAL A 348 -15.45 -31.36 15.19
N GLU A 349 -15.42 -31.80 16.43
CA GLU A 349 -15.14 -33.20 16.81
C GLU A 349 -16.30 -33.74 17.62
N LYS A 350 -17.02 -34.69 17.06
CA LYS A 350 -18.20 -35.31 17.70
C LYS A 350 -19.19 -34.27 18.25
N GLY A 351 -19.56 -33.30 17.41
CA GLY A 351 -20.48 -32.22 17.77
C GLY A 351 -19.92 -31.15 18.70
N ARG A 352 -18.63 -31.18 19.04
CA ARG A 352 -17.94 -30.17 19.85
C ARG A 352 -17.13 -29.23 18.99
N LEU A 353 -17.38 -27.91 19.09
CA LEU A 353 -16.65 -26.86 18.41
C LEU A 353 -15.30 -26.59 19.06
N TRP A 354 -14.25 -26.49 18.24
CA TRP A 354 -12.90 -26.10 18.63
C TRP A 354 -12.40 -24.98 17.70
N ILE A 355 -11.85 -23.92 18.26
CA ILE A 355 -11.24 -22.83 17.50
C ILE A 355 -9.73 -23.06 17.41
N LEU A 356 -9.24 -23.25 16.21
CA LEU A 356 -7.84 -23.59 15.94
C LEU A 356 -6.97 -22.36 15.74
N GLN A 357 -7.55 -21.26 15.24
CA GLN A 357 -6.87 -20.01 15.00
C GLN A 357 -7.87 -18.87 14.85
N THR A 358 -7.48 -17.68 15.28
CA THR A 358 -8.11 -16.40 14.88
C THR A 358 -7.07 -15.45 14.35
N GLN A 359 -7.46 -14.65 13.37
CA GLN A 359 -6.66 -13.57 12.80
C GLN A 359 -7.56 -12.46 12.26
N ASN A 360 -6.97 -11.28 12.07
CA ASN A 360 -7.71 -10.19 11.43
C ASN A 360 -8.14 -10.60 10.02
N ALA A 361 -9.41 -10.41 9.71
CA ALA A 361 -9.96 -10.75 8.41
C ALA A 361 -9.31 -9.93 7.29
N GLN A 362 -9.01 -10.58 6.19
CA GLN A 362 -8.54 -9.91 4.98
C GLN A 362 -9.69 -9.16 4.30
N ARG A 363 -9.36 -8.02 3.68
CA ARG A 363 -10.37 -7.12 3.15
C ARG A 363 -9.92 -6.33 1.93
N THR A 364 -10.87 -5.95 1.10
CA THR A 364 -10.70 -4.89 0.09
C THR A 364 -10.76 -3.52 0.76
N GLY A 365 -10.27 -2.46 0.09
CA GLY A 365 -10.39 -1.10 0.61
C GLY A 365 -11.85 -0.65 0.79
N ARG A 366 -12.75 -1.04 -0.12
CA ARG A 366 -14.18 -0.77 0.02
C ARG A 366 -14.78 -1.44 1.26
N ALA A 367 -14.43 -2.69 1.50
CA ALA A 367 -14.85 -3.40 2.71
C ALA A 367 -14.31 -2.74 3.97
N ALA A 368 -13.06 -2.26 3.95
CA ALA A 368 -12.45 -1.55 5.05
C ALA A 368 -13.25 -0.32 5.48
N VAL A 369 -13.57 0.53 4.51
CA VAL A 369 -14.36 1.74 4.78
C VAL A 369 -15.73 1.38 5.31
N ARG A 370 -16.41 0.39 4.72
CA ARG A 370 -17.70 -0.09 5.20
C ARG A 370 -17.63 -0.60 6.63
N TRP A 371 -16.66 -1.43 6.96
CA TRP A 371 -16.46 -1.94 8.31
C TRP A 371 -16.24 -0.82 9.32
N ALA A 372 -15.35 0.13 9.01
CA ALA A 372 -15.08 1.27 9.88
C ALA A 372 -16.36 2.08 10.16
N LEU A 373 -17.15 2.35 9.12
CA LEU A 373 -18.42 3.09 9.25
C LEU A 373 -19.46 2.32 10.06
N GLU A 374 -19.71 1.05 9.75
CA GLU A 374 -20.71 0.23 10.42
C GLU A 374 -20.36 -0.02 11.89
N MET A 375 -19.10 -0.35 12.20
CA MET A 375 -18.65 -0.61 13.56
C MET A 375 -18.66 0.64 14.45
N ALA A 376 -18.56 1.84 13.88
CA ALA A 376 -18.60 3.09 14.63
C ALA A 376 -19.99 3.72 14.66
N SER A 377 -20.80 3.60 13.60
CA SER A 377 -22.16 4.15 13.60
C SER A 377 -23.17 3.24 14.30
N GLY A 378 -22.94 1.94 14.34
CA GLY A 378 -23.92 0.95 14.79
C GLY A 378 -25.06 0.76 13.79
N GLN A 379 -24.81 0.98 12.51
CA GLN A 379 -25.79 0.83 11.44
C GLN A 379 -25.17 0.24 10.18
N ASP A 380 -25.89 -0.64 9.51
CA ASP A 380 -25.50 -1.15 8.20
C ASP A 380 -25.48 0.00 7.17
N ALA A 381 -24.34 0.20 6.52
CA ALA A 381 -24.09 1.36 5.64
C ALA A 381 -24.94 1.35 4.35
N VAL A 382 -25.55 0.21 4.00
CA VAL A 382 -26.39 0.05 2.81
C VAL A 382 -27.87 0.11 3.16
N SER A 383 -28.31 -0.71 4.12
CA SER A 383 -29.71 -0.86 4.50
C SER A 383 -30.17 0.04 5.63
N GLY A 384 -29.25 0.62 6.41
CA GLY A 384 -29.55 1.43 7.59
C GLY A 384 -30.04 0.64 8.81
N LYS A 385 -30.06 -0.70 8.73
CA LYS A 385 -30.47 -1.56 9.86
C LYS A 385 -29.51 -1.42 11.02
N PRO A 386 -29.99 -1.52 12.28
CA PRO A 386 -29.14 -1.48 13.45
C PRO A 386 -28.12 -2.63 13.47
N LEU A 387 -26.91 -2.31 13.89
CA LEU A 387 -25.79 -3.24 14.13
C LEU A 387 -25.16 -2.92 15.50
N PRO A 388 -24.43 -3.85 16.10
CA PRO A 388 -23.64 -3.56 17.29
C PRO A 388 -22.59 -2.48 17.02
N ARG A 389 -22.54 -1.46 17.87
CA ARG A 389 -21.48 -0.46 17.84
C ARG A 389 -20.26 -0.98 18.61
N VAL A 390 -19.12 -1.07 17.95
CA VAL A 390 -17.88 -1.66 18.49
C VAL A 390 -16.78 -0.62 18.66
N LEU A 391 -16.75 0.40 17.80
CA LEU A 391 -15.70 1.42 17.74
C LEU A 391 -16.25 2.81 18.05
N LYS A 392 -15.34 3.69 18.51
CA LYS A 392 -15.55 5.14 18.40
C LYS A 392 -15.16 5.59 16.98
N VAL A 393 -15.58 6.78 16.57
CA VAL A 393 -15.28 7.29 15.22
C VAL A 393 -13.79 7.49 15.01
N GLU A 394 -13.07 7.96 16.05
CA GLU A 394 -11.62 8.14 16.04
C GLU A 394 -10.90 6.82 15.78
N GLU A 395 -11.32 5.78 16.50
CA GLU A 395 -10.75 4.44 16.36
C GLU A 395 -11.02 3.86 14.98
N ALA A 396 -12.23 4.06 14.44
CA ALA A 396 -12.60 3.63 13.10
C ALA A 396 -11.74 4.28 12.03
N LEU A 397 -11.46 5.59 12.14
CA LEU A 397 -10.57 6.29 11.24
C LEU A 397 -9.14 5.74 11.29
N LEU A 398 -8.66 5.31 12.48
CA LEU A 398 -7.33 4.71 12.63
C LEU A 398 -7.22 3.31 12.01
N THR A 399 -8.34 2.59 11.79
CA THR A 399 -8.33 1.28 11.10
C THR A 399 -8.16 1.39 9.59
N LEU A 400 -8.41 2.58 9.01
CA LEU A 400 -8.33 2.79 7.57
C LEU A 400 -6.87 2.92 7.11
N GLY A 401 -6.52 2.14 6.11
CA GLY A 401 -5.23 2.26 5.42
C GLY A 401 -5.22 3.40 4.40
N ALA A 402 -4.02 3.77 4.01
CA ALA A 402 -3.79 4.84 3.04
C ALA A 402 -4.50 4.62 1.69
N THR A 403 -4.55 3.38 1.23
CA THR A 403 -5.08 3.01 -0.08
C THR A 403 -6.58 2.67 -0.07
N ASP A 404 -7.21 2.60 1.10
CA ASP A 404 -8.61 2.16 1.19
C ASP A 404 -9.56 3.13 0.49
N LEU A 405 -9.34 4.45 0.63
CA LEU A 405 -10.12 5.46 -0.06
C LEU A 405 -9.86 5.49 -1.57
N ASP A 406 -8.68 5.08 -2.02
CA ASP A 406 -8.35 5.02 -3.44
C ASP A 406 -9.27 4.06 -4.21
N THR A 407 -9.76 2.99 -3.56
CA THR A 407 -10.69 2.04 -4.18
C THR A 407 -12.04 2.64 -4.56
N PHE A 408 -12.37 3.84 -4.05
CA PHE A 408 -13.53 4.62 -4.44
C PHE A 408 -13.23 5.61 -5.57
N LEU A 409 -11.97 5.97 -5.73
CA LEU A 409 -11.54 7.02 -6.66
C LEU A 409 -11.00 6.48 -7.98
N PHE A 410 -10.60 5.20 -8.02
CA PHE A 410 -10.01 4.57 -9.20
C PHE A 410 -10.77 3.31 -9.59
N PRO A 411 -10.79 2.95 -10.88
CA PRO A 411 -11.40 1.71 -11.36
C PRO A 411 -10.77 0.47 -10.71
N LEU A 412 -11.52 -0.62 -10.63
CA LEU A 412 -11.06 -1.92 -10.18
C LEU A 412 -11.29 -2.95 -11.29
N PHE A 413 -10.51 -4.03 -11.33
CA PHE A 413 -10.83 -5.17 -12.20
C PHE A 413 -12.05 -5.92 -11.68
N ASP A 414 -12.80 -6.52 -12.61
CA ASP A 414 -13.73 -7.59 -12.25
C ASP A 414 -12.94 -8.76 -11.65
N ALA A 415 -13.29 -9.13 -10.43
CA ALA A 415 -12.51 -10.10 -9.66
C ALA A 415 -12.55 -11.54 -10.24
N ALA A 416 -13.57 -11.88 -11.04
CA ALA A 416 -13.64 -13.18 -11.71
C ALA A 416 -12.75 -13.19 -12.94
N ALA A 417 -12.81 -12.13 -13.74
CA ALA A 417 -12.00 -11.97 -14.93
C ALA A 417 -10.50 -11.84 -14.59
N GLU A 418 -10.15 -11.11 -13.54
CA GLU A 418 -8.76 -10.95 -13.09
C GLU A 418 -8.11 -12.29 -12.72
N ARG A 419 -8.85 -13.17 -12.03
CA ARG A 419 -8.33 -14.51 -11.65
C ARG A 419 -8.03 -15.42 -12.86
N GLN A 420 -8.68 -15.17 -13.99
CA GLN A 420 -8.47 -15.90 -15.25
C GLN A 420 -7.43 -15.23 -16.16
N ALA A 421 -7.03 -14.02 -15.84
CA ALA A 421 -6.13 -13.22 -16.66
C ALA A 421 -4.69 -13.77 -16.63
N VAL A 422 -4.03 -13.73 -17.79
CA VAL A 422 -2.64 -14.18 -17.94
C VAL A 422 -1.69 -13.08 -17.46
N LEU A 423 -1.04 -13.30 -16.33
CA LEU A 423 -0.02 -12.39 -15.80
C LEU A 423 1.24 -12.46 -16.67
N LEU A 424 1.69 -11.32 -17.20
CA LEU A 424 2.93 -11.21 -17.98
C LEU A 424 4.13 -10.86 -17.10
N ALA A 425 3.96 -9.90 -16.20
CA ALA A 425 5.01 -9.41 -15.29
C ALA A 425 4.42 -8.64 -14.11
N ARG A 426 5.29 -8.31 -13.14
CA ARG A 426 4.98 -7.36 -12.07
C ARG A 426 5.98 -6.21 -12.11
N GLY A 427 5.47 -4.98 -12.21
CA GLY A 427 6.22 -3.74 -12.05
C GLY A 427 5.98 -3.11 -10.68
N GLN A 428 6.44 -1.87 -10.54
CA GLN A 428 6.18 -1.06 -9.36
C GLN A 428 4.85 -0.31 -9.53
N PRO A 429 3.95 -0.30 -8.52
CA PRO A 429 2.78 0.57 -8.50
C PRO A 429 3.18 2.05 -8.59
N LEU A 430 2.67 2.78 -9.58
CA LEU A 430 2.85 4.22 -9.72
C LEU A 430 1.62 5.01 -9.32
N ALA A 431 0.47 4.62 -9.85
CA ALA A 431 -0.80 5.25 -9.58
C ALA A 431 -1.88 4.18 -9.51
N PRO A 432 -2.74 4.20 -8.46
CA PRO A 432 -3.69 3.13 -8.18
C PRO A 432 -4.75 2.99 -9.27
N GLY A 433 -5.41 1.83 -9.28
CA GLY A 433 -6.52 1.53 -10.15
C GLY A 433 -6.25 0.43 -11.16
N ALA A 434 -7.31 0.01 -11.87
CA ALA A 434 -7.28 -0.94 -12.96
C ALA A 434 -7.50 -0.24 -14.30
N ALA A 435 -6.71 -0.56 -15.30
CA ALA A 435 -6.87 -0.03 -16.65
C ALA A 435 -6.64 -1.10 -17.71
N SER A 436 -7.56 -1.18 -18.68
CA SER A 436 -7.41 -2.00 -19.89
C SER A 436 -7.50 -1.13 -21.12
N GLY A 437 -6.61 -1.36 -22.08
CA GLY A 437 -6.62 -0.59 -23.32
C GLY A 437 -5.64 -1.09 -24.36
N ARG A 438 -5.73 -0.52 -25.55
CA ARG A 438 -4.79 -0.79 -26.66
C ARG A 438 -3.51 0.01 -26.46
N ILE A 439 -2.37 -0.59 -26.69
CA ILE A 439 -1.04 0.03 -26.57
C ILE A 439 -0.90 1.16 -27.59
N VAL A 440 -0.44 2.30 -27.09
CA VAL A 440 0.07 3.43 -27.89
C VAL A 440 1.42 3.87 -27.35
N PHE A 441 2.33 4.28 -28.24
CA PHE A 441 3.68 4.72 -27.86
C PHE A 441 3.85 6.24 -27.84
N SER A 442 2.78 7.00 -28.11
CA SER A 442 2.79 8.45 -27.99
C SER A 442 1.40 9.02 -27.71
N LEU A 443 1.35 10.13 -26.97
CA LEU A 443 0.10 10.86 -26.68
C LEU A 443 -0.45 11.59 -27.93
N GLN A 444 0.39 11.88 -28.90
CA GLN A 444 -0.06 12.39 -30.19
C GLN A 444 -0.91 11.34 -30.92
N LYS A 445 -0.39 10.11 -31.02
CA LYS A 445 -1.12 8.99 -31.62
C LYS A 445 -2.42 8.68 -30.89
N ALA A 446 -2.38 8.73 -29.54
CA ALA A 446 -3.60 8.60 -28.73
C ALA A 446 -4.64 9.67 -29.11
N GLY A 447 -4.21 10.93 -29.27
CA GLY A 447 -5.11 12.00 -29.72
C GLY A 447 -5.68 11.77 -31.12
N ASP A 448 -4.89 11.22 -32.04
CA ASP A 448 -5.36 10.90 -33.39
C ASP A 448 -6.40 9.76 -33.40
N LEU A 449 -6.18 8.74 -32.56
CA LEU A 449 -7.12 7.63 -32.42
C LEU A 449 -8.43 8.08 -31.79
N LEU A 450 -8.37 8.91 -30.73
CA LEU A 450 -9.58 9.43 -30.04
C LEU A 450 -10.40 10.38 -30.94
N ARG A 451 -9.80 11.04 -31.93
CA ARG A 451 -10.57 11.81 -32.92
C ARG A 451 -11.38 10.92 -33.86
N LYS A 452 -10.90 9.68 -34.13
CA LYS A 452 -11.60 8.70 -34.95
C LYS A 452 -12.60 7.89 -34.15
N ASP A 453 -12.22 7.50 -32.93
CA ASP A 453 -13.04 6.74 -31.99
C ASP A 453 -12.91 7.34 -30.58
N PRO A 454 -13.85 8.22 -30.17
CA PRO A 454 -13.84 8.85 -28.85
C PRO A 454 -13.96 7.85 -27.68
N ALA A 455 -14.45 6.64 -27.93
CA ALA A 455 -14.61 5.58 -26.94
C ALA A 455 -13.37 4.67 -26.83
N ALA A 456 -12.34 4.87 -27.66
CA ALA A 456 -11.14 4.05 -27.64
C ALA A 456 -10.47 4.05 -26.26
N ARG A 457 -10.18 2.86 -25.74
CA ARG A 457 -9.42 2.65 -24.50
C ARG A 457 -7.95 2.43 -24.83
N LEU A 458 -7.07 3.26 -24.29
CA LEU A 458 -5.66 3.33 -24.66
C LEU A 458 -4.76 3.24 -23.44
N ILE A 459 -3.66 2.50 -23.56
CA ILE A 459 -2.55 2.44 -22.59
C ILE A 459 -1.31 3.04 -23.24
N LEU A 460 -0.74 4.07 -22.62
CA LEU A 460 0.53 4.64 -23.05
C LEU A 460 1.68 3.79 -22.53
N VAL A 461 2.56 3.36 -23.43
CA VAL A 461 3.85 2.74 -23.08
C VAL A 461 4.97 3.71 -23.44
N CYS A 462 5.76 4.13 -22.44
CA CYS A 462 6.82 5.11 -22.63
C CYS A 462 8.00 4.85 -21.70
N ARG A 463 9.15 5.42 -22.00
CA ARG A 463 10.31 5.45 -21.09
C ARG A 463 10.19 6.59 -20.10
N GLU A 464 9.83 7.76 -20.59
CA GLU A 464 9.73 9.00 -19.84
C GLU A 464 8.55 9.83 -20.35
N LEU A 465 8.00 10.66 -19.50
CA LEU A 465 7.02 11.68 -19.86
C LEU A 465 7.65 13.06 -19.73
N GLY A 466 7.55 13.82 -20.80
CA GLY A 466 7.89 15.24 -20.78
C GLY A 466 6.85 16.05 -20.00
N GLU A 467 7.22 17.24 -19.53
CA GLU A 467 6.30 18.13 -18.82
C GLU A 467 5.09 18.52 -19.67
N ALA A 468 5.30 18.72 -20.98
CA ALA A 468 4.21 18.96 -21.94
C ALA A 468 3.24 17.79 -22.11
N ASP A 469 3.67 16.57 -21.80
CA ASP A 469 2.85 15.37 -21.92
C ASP A 469 1.82 15.27 -20.79
N ARG A 470 2.09 15.86 -19.63
CA ARG A 470 1.24 15.81 -18.43
C ARG A 470 -0.19 16.27 -18.71
N ALA A 471 -0.34 17.37 -19.45
CA ALA A 471 -1.67 17.90 -19.82
C ALA A 471 -2.47 16.95 -20.72
N HIS A 472 -1.79 16.03 -21.40
CA HIS A 472 -2.39 15.13 -22.38
C HIS A 472 -2.60 13.70 -21.84
N LEU A 473 -2.19 13.41 -20.62
CA LEU A 473 -2.35 12.08 -19.99
C LEU A 473 -3.82 11.61 -19.91
N ARG A 474 -4.77 12.52 -19.92
CA ARG A 474 -6.21 12.18 -19.93
C ARG A 474 -6.66 11.47 -21.21
N ARG A 475 -5.84 11.45 -22.24
CA ARG A 475 -6.11 10.72 -23.50
C ARG A 475 -5.96 9.21 -23.35
N VAL A 476 -5.42 8.74 -22.23
CA VAL A 476 -5.19 7.32 -21.98
C VAL A 476 -5.82 6.91 -20.64
N GLN A 477 -6.16 5.64 -20.49
CA GLN A 477 -6.68 5.08 -19.25
C GLN A 477 -5.55 4.76 -18.26
N GLY A 478 -4.39 4.35 -18.79
CA GLY A 478 -3.25 3.98 -17.98
C GLY A 478 -1.92 4.26 -18.67
N VAL A 479 -0.86 4.20 -17.90
CA VAL A 479 0.53 4.41 -18.33
C VAL A 479 1.40 3.26 -17.83
N LEU A 480 2.15 2.65 -18.74
CA LEU A 480 3.23 1.72 -18.43
C LEU A 480 4.57 2.40 -18.73
N ALA A 481 5.31 2.69 -17.67
CA ALA A 481 6.63 3.28 -17.77
C ALA A 481 7.71 2.19 -17.76
N VAL A 482 8.57 2.16 -18.79
CA VAL A 482 9.67 1.18 -18.93
C VAL A 482 10.94 1.63 -18.19
N GLY A 483 10.84 2.54 -17.25
CA GLY A 483 11.95 3.09 -16.45
C GLY A 483 11.49 3.40 -15.03
N ALA A 484 12.37 4.00 -14.23
CA ALA A 484 12.02 4.44 -12.88
C ALA A 484 10.97 5.57 -12.91
N GLY A 485 9.91 5.41 -12.10
CA GLY A 485 8.68 6.18 -12.25
C GLY A 485 8.42 7.31 -11.26
N GLY A 486 9.36 7.70 -10.39
CA GLY A 486 9.05 8.58 -9.25
C GLY A 486 8.30 9.87 -9.57
N LEU A 487 8.85 10.72 -10.41
CA LEU A 487 8.19 11.97 -10.85
C LEU A 487 6.98 11.74 -11.78
N LEU A 488 6.90 10.56 -12.40
CA LEU A 488 5.81 10.16 -13.26
C LEU A 488 4.55 9.83 -12.46
N ALA A 489 4.72 9.26 -11.28
CA ALA A 489 3.62 8.83 -10.41
C ALA A 489 2.66 9.99 -10.12
N GLY A 490 3.18 11.14 -9.74
CA GLY A 490 2.39 12.33 -9.47
C GLY A 490 1.61 12.84 -10.68
N ALA A 491 2.25 12.87 -11.83
CA ALA A 491 1.59 13.30 -13.06
C ALA A 491 0.45 12.36 -13.48
N VAL A 492 0.67 11.05 -13.41
CA VAL A 492 -0.33 10.03 -13.77
C VAL A 492 -1.50 10.04 -12.77
N ARG A 493 -1.20 9.97 -11.49
CA ARG A 493 -2.20 9.98 -10.43
C ARG A 493 -2.96 11.30 -10.35
N GLY A 494 -2.26 12.44 -10.52
CA GLY A 494 -2.86 13.77 -10.51
C GLY A 494 -3.93 13.97 -11.58
N GLN A 495 -3.85 13.23 -12.68
CA GLN A 495 -4.83 13.21 -13.75
C GLN A 495 -5.89 12.09 -13.58
N GLY A 496 -5.90 11.37 -12.44
CA GLY A 496 -6.81 10.26 -12.18
C GLY A 496 -6.57 9.07 -13.11
N ARG A 497 -5.32 8.80 -13.48
CA ARG A 497 -4.93 7.71 -14.36
C ARG A 497 -4.20 6.62 -13.60
N VAL A 498 -4.25 5.40 -14.14
CA VAL A 498 -3.59 4.23 -13.60
C VAL A 498 -2.14 4.18 -14.06
N GLY A 499 -1.22 3.75 -13.20
CA GLY A 499 0.19 3.69 -13.57
C GLY A 499 0.93 2.50 -13.00
N VAL A 500 1.77 1.90 -13.84
CA VAL A 500 2.74 0.87 -13.45
C VAL A 500 4.10 1.23 -14.05
N ALA A 501 5.19 1.02 -13.31
CA ALA A 501 6.54 1.27 -13.79
C ALA A 501 7.49 0.10 -13.55
N GLY A 502 8.52 0.06 -14.39
CA GLY A 502 9.63 -0.87 -14.20
C GLY A 502 9.25 -2.35 -14.31
N GLY A 503 10.25 -3.17 -14.11
CA GLY A 503 10.23 -4.63 -14.23
C GLY A 503 11.50 -5.08 -14.95
N ALA A 504 12.21 -6.06 -14.39
CA ALA A 504 13.47 -6.54 -14.97
C ALA A 504 13.33 -7.04 -16.42
N ASP A 505 12.11 -7.44 -16.81
CA ASP A 505 11.82 -8.08 -18.10
C ASP A 505 11.09 -7.14 -19.08
N LEU A 506 11.07 -5.81 -18.82
CA LEU A 506 10.39 -4.82 -19.65
C LEU A 506 11.38 -4.11 -20.58
N HIS A 507 11.27 -4.36 -21.88
CA HIS A 507 12.08 -3.69 -22.90
C HIS A 507 11.20 -2.99 -23.94
N LEU A 508 11.46 -1.69 -24.16
CA LEU A 508 10.79 -0.90 -25.18
C LEU A 508 11.75 -0.63 -26.35
N ASP A 509 11.44 -1.17 -27.52
CA ASP A 509 12.02 -0.74 -28.79
C ASP A 509 11.17 0.39 -29.38
N ALA A 510 11.65 1.63 -29.19
CA ALA A 510 10.95 2.83 -29.67
C ALA A 510 10.93 2.93 -31.22
N ARG A 511 11.90 2.29 -31.92
CA ARG A 511 11.97 2.33 -33.40
C ARG A 511 11.03 1.29 -34.00
N ALA A 512 11.06 0.08 -33.50
CA ALA A 512 10.15 -0.99 -33.90
C ALA A 512 8.72 -0.82 -33.36
N ARG A 513 8.50 0.10 -32.42
CA ARG A 513 7.22 0.27 -31.67
C ARG A 513 6.74 -1.04 -31.07
N THR A 514 7.60 -1.70 -30.32
CA THR A 514 7.34 -3.00 -29.72
C THR A 514 7.73 -2.99 -28.24
N LEU A 515 6.84 -3.52 -27.41
CA LEU A 515 7.09 -3.79 -26.00
C LEU A 515 7.39 -5.28 -25.84
N SER A 516 8.57 -5.63 -25.33
CA SER A 516 8.89 -7.00 -24.90
C SER A 516 8.66 -7.11 -23.40
N ILE A 517 7.86 -8.12 -22.98
CA ILE A 517 7.47 -8.35 -21.58
C ILE A 517 7.19 -9.83 -21.35
N GLY A 518 7.81 -10.43 -20.33
CA GLY A 518 7.58 -11.82 -19.96
C GLY A 518 7.75 -12.79 -21.14
N GLY A 519 8.75 -12.58 -22.01
CA GLY A 519 8.97 -13.38 -23.22
C GLY A 519 8.02 -13.11 -24.40
N HIS A 520 7.10 -12.16 -24.26
CA HIS A 520 6.14 -11.80 -25.32
C HIS A 520 6.48 -10.45 -25.96
N ALA A 521 6.36 -10.33 -27.27
CA ALA A 521 6.47 -9.06 -28.02
C ALA A 521 5.05 -8.53 -28.34
N LEU A 522 4.75 -7.32 -27.87
CA LEU A 522 3.47 -6.65 -28.06
C LEU A 522 3.65 -5.37 -28.88
N GLY A 523 2.97 -5.30 -30.01
CA GLY A 523 2.99 -4.13 -30.90
C GLY A 523 1.93 -3.07 -30.58
N GLU A 524 1.96 -1.96 -31.32
CA GLU A 524 0.93 -0.91 -31.24
C GLU A 524 -0.46 -1.47 -31.53
N GLY A 525 -1.43 -1.14 -30.72
CA GLY A 525 -2.81 -1.64 -30.82
C GLY A 525 -3.10 -2.97 -30.14
N ALA A 526 -2.10 -3.69 -29.63
CA ALA A 526 -2.31 -4.88 -28.79
C ALA A 526 -2.99 -4.49 -27.47
N TRP A 527 -3.86 -5.36 -26.95
CA TRP A 527 -4.51 -5.16 -25.65
C TRP A 527 -3.58 -5.47 -24.49
N LEU A 528 -3.59 -4.58 -23.51
CA LEU A 528 -2.84 -4.72 -22.26
C LEU A 528 -3.70 -4.23 -21.09
N SER A 529 -3.54 -4.88 -19.92
CA SER A 529 -4.23 -4.48 -18.70
C SER A 529 -3.24 -4.26 -17.56
N LEU A 530 -3.44 -3.18 -16.79
CA LEU A 530 -2.55 -2.72 -15.74
C LEU A 530 -3.30 -2.66 -14.40
N ASP A 531 -2.74 -3.26 -13.35
CA ASP A 531 -3.15 -3.06 -11.97
C ASP A 531 -2.17 -2.12 -11.26
N GLY A 532 -2.56 -0.90 -11.07
CA GLY A 532 -1.77 0.12 -10.39
C GLY A 532 -1.75 -0.02 -8.85
N PHE A 533 -2.55 -0.91 -8.25
CA PHE A 533 -2.47 -1.23 -6.83
C PHE A 533 -1.37 -2.24 -6.53
N THR A 534 -1.22 -3.26 -7.37
CA THR A 534 -0.31 -4.39 -7.17
C THR A 534 0.93 -4.35 -8.08
N GLY A 535 0.89 -3.54 -9.14
CA GLY A 535 1.90 -3.52 -10.18
C GLY A 535 1.76 -4.66 -11.20
N ALA A 536 0.69 -5.44 -11.17
CA ALA A 536 0.49 -6.55 -12.10
C ALA A 536 0.18 -6.03 -13.51
N ILE A 537 0.73 -6.72 -14.51
CA ILE A 537 0.57 -6.44 -15.94
C ILE A 537 0.03 -7.71 -16.59
N TYR A 538 -1.17 -7.63 -17.16
CA TYR A 538 -1.87 -8.76 -17.74
C TYR A 538 -1.96 -8.66 -19.26
N ARG A 539 -1.90 -9.82 -19.92
CA ARG A 539 -2.11 -9.91 -21.36
C ARG A 539 -3.60 -9.79 -21.70
N GLY A 540 -3.92 -9.03 -22.72
CA GLY A 540 -5.29 -8.91 -23.20
C GLY A 540 -6.12 -7.88 -22.45
N GLU A 541 -7.42 -7.92 -22.67
CA GLU A 541 -8.41 -7.08 -22.02
C GLU A 541 -8.96 -7.77 -20.77
N VAL A 542 -8.80 -7.13 -19.62
CA VAL A 542 -9.48 -7.50 -18.38
C VAL A 542 -10.59 -6.47 -18.11
N PRO A 543 -11.84 -6.86 -17.95
CA PRO A 543 -12.95 -5.96 -17.65
C PRO A 543 -12.69 -5.13 -16.40
N CYS A 544 -13.01 -3.83 -16.45
CA CYS A 544 -12.85 -2.90 -15.34
C CYS A 544 -14.21 -2.39 -14.85
N GLU A 545 -14.42 -2.39 -13.54
CA GLU A 545 -15.52 -1.68 -12.89
C GLU A 545 -15.17 -0.18 -12.81
N PRO A 546 -16.05 0.72 -13.29
CA PRO A 546 -15.82 2.17 -13.19
C PRO A 546 -15.70 2.64 -11.73
N ALA A 547 -14.91 3.68 -11.49
CA ALA A 547 -14.89 4.38 -10.21
C ALA A 547 -16.13 5.28 -10.07
N ALA A 548 -17.29 4.67 -9.85
CA ALA A 548 -18.57 5.40 -9.78
C ALA A 548 -18.55 6.61 -8.81
N PRO A 549 -17.94 6.52 -7.60
CA PRO A 549 -17.83 7.67 -6.71
C PRO A 549 -17.02 8.82 -7.30
N ALA A 550 -15.87 8.54 -7.93
CA ALA A 550 -15.04 9.59 -8.53
C ALA A 550 -15.77 10.30 -9.68
N VAL A 551 -16.42 9.52 -10.54
CA VAL A 551 -17.21 10.05 -11.67
C VAL A 551 -18.35 10.93 -11.15
N ALA A 552 -19.10 10.47 -10.17
CA ALA A 552 -20.23 11.22 -9.61
C ALA A 552 -19.79 12.50 -8.88
N ILE A 553 -18.67 12.44 -8.15
CA ILE A 553 -18.15 13.57 -7.37
C ILE A 553 -17.44 14.58 -8.28
N VAL A 554 -16.53 14.13 -9.13
CA VAL A 554 -15.70 15.01 -9.95
C VAL A 554 -16.43 15.53 -11.20
N GLU A 555 -17.25 14.68 -11.84
CA GLU A 555 -18.03 15.05 -13.02
C GLU A 555 -19.43 15.59 -12.68
N GLY A 556 -19.86 15.51 -11.42
CA GLY A 556 -21.13 16.06 -10.95
C GLY A 556 -22.37 15.29 -11.43
N ARG A 557 -22.27 14.01 -11.75
CA ARG A 557 -23.40 13.19 -12.23
C ARG A 557 -24.43 12.96 -11.13
N LYS A 558 -25.54 13.66 -11.17
CA LYS A 558 -26.60 13.65 -10.14
C LYS A 558 -27.23 12.27 -9.90
N ALA A 559 -27.39 11.45 -10.93
CA ALA A 559 -28.05 10.14 -10.82
C ALA A 559 -27.26 9.16 -9.93
N GLU A 560 -25.95 9.24 -9.92
CA GLU A 560 -25.07 8.35 -9.16
C GLU A 560 -24.83 8.81 -7.71
N GLN A 561 -25.18 10.07 -7.38
CA GLN A 561 -24.89 10.66 -6.05
C GLN A 561 -25.60 9.97 -4.87
N LYS A 562 -26.64 9.19 -5.12
CA LYS A 562 -27.40 8.43 -4.10
C LYS A 562 -26.85 7.03 -3.85
N SER A 563 -25.80 6.60 -4.55
CA SER A 563 -25.26 5.25 -4.41
C SER A 563 -24.67 5.02 -2.99
N PRO A 564 -24.77 3.81 -2.43
CA PRO A 564 -24.20 3.49 -1.13
C PRO A 564 -22.69 3.79 -1.06
N SER A 565 -21.95 3.52 -2.13
CA SER A 565 -20.50 3.78 -2.18
C SER A 565 -20.16 5.25 -2.02
N ILE A 566 -20.95 6.17 -2.62
CA ILE A 566 -20.73 7.61 -2.48
C ILE A 566 -21.08 8.08 -1.08
N ARG A 567 -22.16 7.55 -0.49
CA ARG A 567 -22.53 7.87 0.90
C ARG A 567 -21.41 7.46 1.85
N MET A 568 -20.88 6.23 1.72
CA MET A 568 -19.77 5.75 2.52
C MET A 568 -18.51 6.61 2.38
N TYR A 569 -18.13 6.95 1.16
CA TYR A 569 -17.00 7.82 0.89
C TYR A 569 -17.16 9.20 1.55
N ARG A 570 -18.34 9.82 1.39
CA ARG A 570 -18.63 11.13 1.98
C ARG A 570 -18.59 11.06 3.51
N GLN A 571 -19.24 10.08 4.11
CA GLN A 571 -19.27 9.92 5.55
C GLN A 571 -17.87 9.73 6.15
N ALA A 572 -17.02 8.89 5.52
CA ALA A 572 -15.63 8.74 5.94
C ALA A 572 -14.84 10.06 5.82
N SER A 573 -15.07 10.81 4.73
CA SER A 573 -14.45 12.11 4.51
C SER A 573 -14.90 13.17 5.52
N GLU A 574 -16.18 13.21 5.83
CA GLU A 574 -16.75 14.12 6.83
C GLU A 574 -16.24 13.81 8.24
N TRP A 575 -16.07 12.52 8.56
CA TRP A 575 -15.47 12.13 9.82
C TRP A 575 -14.00 12.57 9.90
N ALA A 576 -13.23 12.38 8.84
CA ALA A 576 -11.86 12.87 8.79
C ALA A 576 -11.80 14.40 9.00
N ASP A 577 -12.69 15.18 8.37
CA ASP A 577 -12.71 16.64 8.53
C ASP A 577 -13.02 17.12 9.94
N ARG A 578 -13.76 16.34 10.75
CA ARG A 578 -14.05 16.70 12.15
C ARG A 578 -12.82 16.66 13.05
N PHE A 579 -11.84 15.80 12.72
CA PHE A 579 -10.69 15.57 13.58
C PHE A 579 -9.40 16.26 13.08
N ARG A 580 -9.28 16.48 11.77
CA ARG A 580 -8.08 17.13 11.24
C ARG A 580 -7.97 18.58 11.69
N LYS A 581 -6.75 18.99 12.04
CA LYS A 581 -6.41 20.37 12.42
C LYS A 581 -5.58 21.07 11.35
N MET A 582 -4.99 20.32 10.43
CA MET A 582 -4.17 20.82 9.33
C MET A 582 -5.01 20.93 8.06
N GLU A 583 -4.87 22.05 7.32
CA GLU A 583 -5.52 22.21 6.02
C GLU A 583 -4.91 21.29 4.96
N VAL A 584 -5.74 20.88 4.01
CA VAL A 584 -5.34 20.10 2.85
C VAL A 584 -5.70 20.88 1.58
N ARG A 585 -4.70 21.52 0.98
CA ARG A 585 -4.82 22.23 -0.29
C ARG A 585 -4.48 21.27 -1.45
N ALA A 586 -4.71 21.68 -2.69
CA ALA A 586 -4.36 20.91 -3.86
C ALA A 586 -3.47 21.69 -4.81
N THR A 587 -2.40 21.05 -5.29
CA THR A 587 -1.54 21.55 -6.36
C THR A 587 -2.18 21.22 -7.69
N VAL A 588 -2.49 22.26 -8.49
CA VAL A 588 -3.25 22.16 -9.73
C VAL A 588 -2.52 22.78 -10.91
N LEU A 589 -2.78 22.29 -12.10
CA LEU A 589 -2.24 22.80 -13.36
C LEU A 589 -3.21 23.74 -14.09
N GLY A 590 -4.45 23.87 -13.61
CA GLY A 590 -5.45 24.74 -14.20
C GLY A 590 -6.84 24.60 -13.59
N PRO A 591 -7.83 25.36 -14.10
CA PRO A 591 -9.17 25.45 -13.51
C PRO A 591 -9.92 24.10 -13.45
N ARG A 592 -9.65 23.20 -14.39
CA ARG A 592 -10.27 21.86 -14.40
C ARG A 592 -9.80 20.98 -13.26
N ASP A 593 -8.49 21.00 -12.99
CA ASP A 593 -7.89 20.27 -11.87
C ASP A 593 -8.34 20.87 -10.53
N ALA A 594 -8.44 22.21 -10.48
CA ALA A 594 -8.99 22.93 -9.32
C ALA A 594 -10.43 22.48 -8.99
N ARG A 595 -11.27 22.32 -10.01
CA ARG A 595 -12.64 21.83 -9.83
C ARG A 595 -12.65 20.40 -9.27
N ALA A 596 -11.83 19.51 -9.81
CA ALA A 596 -11.69 18.16 -9.27
C ALA A 596 -11.22 18.17 -7.81
N ALA A 597 -10.19 18.97 -7.50
CA ALA A 597 -9.66 19.11 -6.14
C ALA A 597 -10.73 19.62 -5.16
N ARG A 598 -11.48 20.62 -5.55
CA ARG A 598 -12.59 21.17 -4.74
C ARG A 598 -13.68 20.13 -4.48
N SER A 599 -14.09 19.42 -5.53
CA SER A 599 -15.06 18.33 -5.40
C SER A 599 -14.59 17.20 -4.47
N LEU A 600 -13.29 16.98 -4.39
CA LEU A 600 -12.67 16.00 -3.50
C LEU A 600 -12.37 16.55 -2.09
N GLY A 601 -12.70 17.83 -1.82
CA GLY A 601 -12.66 18.45 -0.49
C GLY A 601 -11.39 19.24 -0.18
N ALA A 602 -10.68 19.76 -1.17
CA ALA A 602 -9.54 20.63 -0.94
C ALA A 602 -9.96 21.96 -0.28
N ASP A 603 -9.21 22.40 0.74
CA ASP A 603 -9.45 23.64 1.48
C ASP A 603 -8.94 24.88 0.74
N GLY A 604 -8.01 24.71 -0.18
CA GLY A 604 -7.42 25.75 -1.01
C GLY A 604 -6.72 25.17 -2.22
N ILE A 605 -6.15 26.05 -3.02
CA ILE A 605 -5.47 25.72 -4.28
C ILE A 605 -4.06 26.27 -4.25
N VAL A 606 -3.09 25.48 -4.70
CA VAL A 606 -1.74 25.92 -5.07
C VAL A 606 -1.59 25.77 -6.57
N TYR A 607 -1.50 26.90 -7.30
CA TYR A 607 -1.36 26.87 -8.75
C TYR A 607 0.11 26.81 -9.17
N SER A 608 0.47 25.79 -9.94
CA SER A 608 1.83 25.62 -10.45
C SER A 608 2.01 26.31 -11.80
N PRO A 609 3.01 27.17 -11.97
CA PRO A 609 3.23 27.93 -13.20
C PRO A 609 3.65 27.09 -14.40
N GLY A 610 4.09 25.85 -14.22
CA GLY A 610 4.31 24.90 -15.31
C GLY A 610 3.11 24.76 -16.25
N ALA A 611 1.90 25.03 -15.76
CA ALA A 611 0.68 25.06 -16.56
C ALA A 611 0.70 26.10 -17.68
N MET A 612 1.37 27.24 -17.47
CA MET A 612 1.52 28.27 -18.53
C MET A 612 2.36 27.78 -19.70
N LEU A 613 3.27 26.84 -19.48
CA LEU A 613 4.12 26.25 -20.51
C LEU A 613 3.46 25.10 -21.26
N LEU A 614 2.34 24.58 -20.73
CA LEU A 614 1.64 23.42 -21.31
C LEU A 614 0.78 23.78 -22.53
N GLY A 615 0.42 25.06 -22.70
CA GLY A 615 -0.34 25.55 -23.83
C GLY A 615 0.56 25.93 -25.01
N LYS A 616 0.17 25.60 -26.24
CA LYS A 616 0.94 26.00 -27.44
C LYS A 616 1.10 27.52 -27.55
N GLU A 617 0.08 28.27 -27.23
CA GLU A 617 0.06 29.71 -27.34
C GLU A 617 0.86 30.43 -26.23
N PRO A 618 0.67 30.13 -24.96
CA PRO A 618 1.52 30.67 -23.90
C PRO A 618 3.00 30.39 -24.11
N LEU A 619 3.37 29.14 -24.47
CA LEU A 619 4.76 28.77 -24.74
C LEU A 619 5.36 29.61 -25.93
N ARG A 620 4.57 29.83 -26.98
CA ARG A 620 4.96 30.67 -28.10
C ARG A 620 5.23 32.11 -27.65
N LEU A 621 4.33 32.69 -26.84
CA LEU A 621 4.46 34.08 -26.38
C LEU A 621 5.66 34.26 -25.43
N ILE A 622 5.87 33.26 -24.51
CA ILE A 622 7.05 33.26 -23.65
C ILE A 622 8.34 33.20 -24.47
N ARG A 623 8.40 32.38 -25.53
CA ARG A 623 9.53 32.33 -26.44
C ARG A 623 9.69 33.67 -27.18
N GLU A 624 8.63 34.26 -27.70
CA GLU A 624 8.67 35.59 -28.33
C GLU A 624 9.20 36.64 -27.36
N TYR A 625 8.78 36.65 -26.11
CA TYR A 625 9.27 37.53 -25.06
C TYR A 625 10.79 37.40 -24.84
N PHE A 626 11.32 36.20 -24.71
CA PHE A 626 12.74 35.97 -24.45
C PHE A 626 13.62 36.21 -25.69
N TRP A 627 13.09 35.93 -26.88
CA TRP A 627 13.86 36.10 -28.14
C TRP A 627 13.75 37.49 -28.72
N ALA A 628 12.76 38.30 -28.36
CA ALA A 628 12.66 39.65 -28.88
C ALA A 628 13.79 40.55 -28.37
N GLU A 629 14.46 41.28 -29.27
CA GLU A 629 15.44 42.31 -28.93
C GLU A 629 14.77 43.65 -28.73
N GLU A 630 13.83 43.99 -29.62
CA GLU A 630 13.11 45.23 -29.61
C GLU A 630 12.06 45.26 -28.47
N PRO A 631 11.89 46.43 -27.80
CA PRO A 631 10.90 46.57 -26.72
C PRO A 631 9.45 46.32 -27.15
N ALA A 632 9.09 46.72 -28.39
CA ALA A 632 7.71 46.64 -28.83
C ALA A 632 7.18 45.20 -29.03
N PRO A 633 7.91 44.26 -29.67
CA PRO A 633 7.53 42.84 -29.72
C PRO A 633 7.49 42.21 -28.33
N ARG A 634 8.45 42.52 -27.45
CA ARG A 634 8.49 42.04 -26.07
C ARG A 634 7.26 42.48 -25.30
N ARG A 635 6.86 43.75 -25.40
CA ARG A 635 5.69 44.28 -24.75
C ARG A 635 4.39 43.61 -25.25
N ARG A 636 4.25 43.46 -26.55
CA ARG A 636 3.09 42.76 -27.15
C ARG A 636 2.95 41.32 -26.62
N ALA A 637 4.08 40.59 -26.53
CA ALA A 637 4.07 39.24 -25.97
C ALA A 637 3.61 39.20 -24.50
N LEU A 638 4.08 40.17 -23.68
CA LEU A 638 3.67 40.30 -22.27
C LEU A 638 2.19 40.67 -22.13
N ASP A 639 1.68 41.60 -22.93
CA ASP A 639 0.27 42.02 -22.84
C ASP A 639 -0.69 40.85 -23.17
N HIS A 640 -0.33 40.03 -24.16
CA HIS A 640 -1.09 38.80 -24.49
C HIS A 640 -0.97 37.74 -23.38
N LEU A 641 0.25 37.54 -22.83
CA LEU A 641 0.42 36.64 -21.68
C LEU A 641 -0.39 37.08 -20.48
N GLN A 642 -0.42 38.38 -20.17
CA GLN A 642 -1.21 38.92 -19.07
C GLN A 642 -2.70 38.61 -19.24
N ALA A 643 -3.24 38.79 -20.45
CA ALA A 643 -4.64 38.48 -20.73
C ALA A 643 -4.98 36.99 -20.53
N LEU A 644 -4.09 36.09 -21.00
CA LEU A 644 -4.27 34.65 -20.82
C LEU A 644 -4.19 34.25 -19.34
N CYS A 645 -3.15 34.72 -18.63
CA CYS A 645 -3.00 34.48 -17.19
C CYS A 645 -4.20 34.96 -16.41
N ARG A 646 -4.68 36.18 -16.68
CA ARG A 646 -5.83 36.74 -16.04
C ARG A 646 -7.09 35.88 -16.23
N ALA A 647 -7.34 35.42 -17.46
CA ALA A 647 -8.49 34.60 -17.78
C ALA A 647 -8.47 33.25 -17.03
N ASP A 648 -7.30 32.65 -16.85
CA ASP A 648 -7.13 31.42 -16.07
C ASP A 648 -7.30 31.68 -14.57
N MET A 649 -6.72 32.78 -14.05
CA MET A 649 -6.88 33.18 -12.64
C MET A 649 -8.33 33.48 -12.29
N GLU A 650 -9.09 34.16 -13.15
CA GLU A 650 -10.52 34.41 -12.93
C GLU A 650 -11.29 33.12 -12.74
N LYS A 651 -11.03 32.08 -13.55
CA LYS A 651 -11.63 30.76 -13.42
C LYS A 651 -11.18 30.02 -12.15
N LEU A 652 -9.90 30.17 -11.76
CA LEU A 652 -9.39 29.54 -10.53
C LEU A 652 -10.04 30.16 -9.29
N PHE A 653 -10.17 31.48 -9.21
CA PHE A 653 -10.86 32.15 -8.10
C PHE A 653 -12.35 31.79 -8.05
N GLU A 654 -13.01 31.70 -9.21
CA GLU A 654 -14.40 31.25 -9.28
C GLU A 654 -14.57 29.84 -8.71
N VAL A 655 -13.72 28.91 -9.11
CA VAL A 655 -13.74 27.53 -8.59
C VAL A 655 -13.34 27.44 -7.12
N ALA A 656 -12.47 28.33 -6.66
CA ALA A 656 -12.03 28.35 -5.25
C ALA A 656 -13.13 28.77 -4.26
N GLU A 657 -14.19 29.47 -4.73
CA GLU A 657 -15.36 29.86 -3.91
C GLU A 657 -14.95 30.52 -2.58
N GLY A 658 -14.10 31.54 -2.65
CA GLY A 658 -13.65 32.30 -1.48
C GLY A 658 -12.54 31.62 -0.64
N ARG A 659 -12.00 30.53 -1.12
CA ARG A 659 -10.82 29.88 -0.51
C ARG A 659 -9.52 30.44 -1.06
N VAL A 660 -8.41 30.15 -0.38
CA VAL A 660 -7.08 30.60 -0.78
C VAL A 660 -6.67 30.01 -2.14
N VAL A 661 -6.13 30.90 -3.00
CA VAL A 661 -5.44 30.52 -4.24
C VAL A 661 -4.01 31.03 -4.15
N CYS A 662 -3.09 30.14 -3.79
CA CYS A 662 -1.67 30.40 -3.78
C CYS A 662 -1.09 30.20 -5.17
N VAL A 663 -0.55 31.26 -5.77
CA VAL A 663 0.04 31.25 -7.11
C VAL A 663 1.56 31.33 -7.00
N ARG A 664 2.22 30.26 -7.43
CA ARG A 664 3.68 30.29 -7.62
C ARG A 664 3.99 31.16 -8.83
N LEU A 665 4.93 32.08 -8.71
CA LEU A 665 5.40 32.82 -9.88
C LEU A 665 6.19 31.92 -10.82
N LEU A 666 6.28 32.34 -12.09
CA LEU A 666 6.91 31.56 -13.15
C LEU A 666 8.37 31.21 -12.80
N ASP A 667 8.64 29.93 -12.77
CA ASP A 667 9.94 29.33 -12.58
C ASP A 667 10.27 28.43 -13.78
N VAL A 668 10.93 28.99 -14.77
CA VAL A 668 11.26 28.30 -16.02
C VAL A 668 12.75 28.18 -16.17
N ALA A 669 13.24 26.95 -16.26
CA ALA A 669 14.63 26.74 -16.70
C ALA A 669 14.73 26.74 -18.23
N PRO A 670 15.85 27.14 -18.80
CA PRO A 670 16.07 27.16 -20.26
C PRO A 670 15.78 25.81 -20.94
N GLY A 671 15.95 24.71 -20.23
CA GLY A 671 15.66 23.36 -20.69
C GLY A 671 14.19 22.96 -20.72
N ASP A 672 13.29 23.69 -20.05
CA ASP A 672 11.88 23.33 -19.85
C ASP A 672 10.98 23.69 -21.05
N GLY A 673 11.47 23.51 -22.25
CA GLY A 673 10.72 23.80 -23.49
C GLY A 673 10.84 25.22 -24.00
N LEU A 674 11.57 26.11 -23.35
CA LEU A 674 11.84 27.47 -23.87
C LEU A 674 12.65 27.44 -25.15
N LEU A 675 13.54 26.49 -25.28
CA LEU A 675 14.35 26.36 -26.52
C LEU A 675 13.47 25.85 -27.66
N PRO A 676 13.32 26.63 -28.73
CA PRO A 676 12.61 26.18 -29.91
C PRO A 676 13.35 25.01 -30.58
N ARG A 677 12.60 24.03 -31.04
CA ARG A 677 13.15 22.96 -31.89
C ARG A 677 13.63 23.54 -33.21
N PRO A 678 14.53 22.85 -33.97
CA PRO A 678 15.09 23.39 -35.20
C PRO A 678 14.03 23.90 -36.19
N GLY A 679 12.91 23.20 -36.37
CA GLY A 679 11.81 23.63 -37.24
C GLY A 679 11.00 24.82 -36.72
N GLU A 680 10.96 25.02 -35.39
CA GLU A 680 10.23 26.10 -34.73
C GLU A 680 11.04 27.40 -34.70
N LEU A 681 12.39 27.30 -34.72
CA LEU A 681 13.30 28.44 -34.68
C LEU A 681 13.13 29.38 -35.89
N ALA A 682 13.00 28.82 -37.09
CA ALA A 682 12.77 29.60 -38.31
C ALA A 682 11.40 30.32 -38.27
N ALA A 683 10.38 29.71 -37.72
CA ALA A 683 9.07 30.33 -37.54
C ALA A 683 9.12 31.48 -36.51
N LEU A 684 9.87 31.29 -35.40
CA LEU A 684 10.09 32.31 -34.38
C LEU A 684 10.88 33.50 -34.95
N ALA A 685 11.97 33.25 -35.70
CA ALA A 685 12.77 34.28 -36.35
C ALA A 685 11.93 35.15 -37.26
N ARG A 686 11.12 34.55 -38.15
CA ARG A 686 10.21 35.30 -39.05
C ARG A 686 9.24 36.18 -38.27
N ARG A 687 8.64 35.72 -37.16
CA ARG A 687 7.71 36.51 -36.36
C ARG A 687 8.37 37.72 -35.70
N LEU A 688 9.63 37.55 -35.30
CA LEU A 688 10.41 38.60 -34.65
C LEU A 688 11.13 39.51 -35.61
N GLY A 689 10.98 39.29 -36.93
CA GLY A 689 11.65 40.10 -37.97
C GLY A 689 13.17 39.96 -37.96
N MET A 690 13.71 38.81 -37.51
CA MET A 690 15.16 38.56 -37.49
C MET A 690 15.56 37.41 -38.43
N SER A 691 16.84 37.37 -38.79
CA SER A 691 17.37 36.27 -39.61
C SER A 691 17.45 34.97 -38.75
N VAL A 692 17.40 33.82 -39.41
CA VAL A 692 17.52 32.51 -38.75
C VAL A 692 18.90 32.34 -38.10
N GLU A 693 19.95 32.93 -38.74
CA GLU A 693 21.33 32.92 -38.23
C GLU A 693 21.40 33.67 -36.89
N LYS A 694 20.80 34.86 -36.82
CA LYS A 694 20.74 35.69 -35.62
C LYS A 694 19.95 34.97 -34.52
N ALA A 695 18.86 34.29 -34.87
CA ALA A 695 18.11 33.47 -33.94
C ALA A 695 18.92 32.27 -33.41
N ARG A 696 19.74 31.62 -34.26
CA ARG A 696 20.65 30.52 -33.85
C ARG A 696 21.76 31.03 -32.90
N GLU A 697 22.37 32.16 -33.25
CA GLU A 697 23.40 32.78 -32.41
C GLU A 697 22.85 33.11 -31.03
N ARG A 698 21.63 33.65 -30.97
CA ARG A 698 20.94 33.95 -29.70
C ARG A 698 20.62 32.69 -28.94
N GLN A 699 20.17 31.63 -29.62
CA GLN A 699 19.97 30.32 -29.00
C GLN A 699 21.29 29.78 -28.42
N LYS A 700 22.40 29.93 -29.15
CA LYS A 700 23.73 29.52 -28.71
C LYS A 700 24.18 30.33 -27.50
N ARG A 701 24.04 31.67 -27.48
CA ARG A 701 24.31 32.53 -26.31
C ARG A 701 23.42 32.15 -25.12
N PHE A 702 22.14 31.86 -25.34
CA PHE A 702 21.21 31.41 -24.30
C PHE A 702 21.61 30.03 -23.75
N LEU A 703 22.21 29.16 -24.55
CA LEU A 703 22.77 27.89 -24.14
C LEU A 703 24.15 28.04 -23.48
N GLU A 704 24.99 28.95 -23.97
CA GLU A 704 26.34 29.21 -23.41
C GLU A 704 26.29 30.02 -22.13
N SER A 705 25.30 30.91 -21.99
CA SER A 705 25.01 31.58 -20.74
C SER A 705 24.48 30.64 -19.68
N ARG A 706 24.65 29.32 -19.89
CA ARG A 706 24.34 28.31 -18.85
C ARG A 706 24.87 28.77 -17.51
N PRO A 707 24.05 29.33 -16.68
CA PRO A 707 24.06 28.89 -15.33
C PRO A 707 23.21 27.64 -15.35
N LEU A 708 23.83 26.49 -15.27
CA LEU A 708 23.24 25.29 -14.79
C LEU A 708 22.19 25.71 -13.75
N GLU A 709 20.89 25.58 -14.08
CA GLU A 709 19.79 25.90 -13.16
C GLU A 709 19.73 27.35 -12.58
N GLY A 710 20.65 28.21 -12.89
CA GLY A 710 20.82 29.52 -12.27
C GLY A 710 19.87 30.62 -12.73
N MET A 711 19.07 30.44 -13.77
CA MET A 711 18.14 31.45 -14.32
C MET A 711 16.67 31.19 -13.94
N GLY A 712 16.38 30.29 -12.98
CA GLY A 712 15.03 30.03 -12.46
C GLY A 712 14.64 30.94 -11.30
N GLY A 713 13.34 31.07 -11.05
CA GLY A 713 12.77 31.69 -9.85
C GLY A 713 13.14 33.14 -9.64
N GLY A 714 13.63 33.49 -8.45
CA GLY A 714 13.99 34.85 -8.06
C GLY A 714 15.00 35.50 -9.03
N ARG A 715 16.00 34.75 -9.50
CA ARG A 715 16.98 35.27 -10.49
C ARG A 715 16.36 35.57 -11.83
N LEU A 716 15.38 34.75 -12.26
CA LEU A 716 14.62 35.04 -13.47
C LEU A 716 13.83 36.34 -13.33
N LEU A 717 13.19 36.53 -12.19
CA LEU A 717 12.35 37.68 -11.89
C LEU A 717 13.19 38.97 -11.70
N THR A 718 14.42 38.86 -11.20
CA THR A 718 15.38 39.97 -11.14
C THR A 718 15.93 40.37 -12.50
N GLY A 719 16.28 39.40 -13.33
CA GLY A 719 16.79 39.64 -14.69
C GLY A 719 15.70 40.08 -15.70
N TYR A 720 14.45 39.62 -15.47
CA TYR A 720 13.27 39.95 -16.28
C TYR A 720 12.11 40.45 -15.39
N PRO A 721 12.23 41.62 -14.79
CA PRO A 721 11.29 42.13 -13.80
C PRO A 721 9.86 42.33 -14.34
N ASP A 722 9.73 42.64 -15.62
CA ASP A 722 8.44 42.84 -16.28
C ASP A 722 7.59 41.54 -16.28
N LEU A 723 8.24 40.36 -16.25
CA LEU A 723 7.55 39.09 -16.22
C LEU A 723 6.86 38.86 -14.88
N GLY A 724 7.52 39.17 -13.77
CA GLY A 724 6.93 39.09 -12.42
C GLY A 724 5.82 40.13 -12.23
N ALA A 725 6.05 41.36 -12.73
CA ALA A 725 5.06 42.42 -12.68
C ALA A 725 3.80 42.07 -13.48
N MET A 726 3.94 41.48 -14.67
CA MET A 726 2.84 41.02 -15.51
C MET A 726 2.00 39.95 -14.78
N GLN A 727 2.68 38.96 -14.18
CA GLN A 727 1.95 37.91 -13.43
C GLN A 727 1.22 38.48 -12.22
N ALA A 728 1.87 39.34 -11.42
CA ALA A 728 1.25 40.00 -10.29
C ALA A 728 0.02 40.83 -10.71
N ALA A 729 0.13 41.58 -11.83
CA ALA A 729 -0.98 42.34 -12.38
C ALA A 729 -2.14 41.41 -12.80
N ALA A 730 -1.87 40.32 -13.49
CA ALA A 730 -2.89 39.35 -13.93
C ALA A 730 -3.63 38.73 -12.74
N ILE A 731 -2.92 38.33 -11.68
CA ILE A 731 -3.47 37.74 -10.44
C ILE A 731 -4.38 38.75 -9.73
N VAL A 732 -3.89 39.96 -9.52
CA VAL A 732 -4.63 41.00 -8.78
C VAL A 732 -5.83 41.51 -9.58
N GLU A 733 -5.70 41.69 -10.90
CA GLU A 733 -6.83 42.05 -11.78
C GLU A 733 -7.93 41.01 -11.76
N ALA A 734 -7.55 39.70 -11.82
CA ALA A 734 -8.52 38.60 -11.75
C ALA A 734 -9.22 38.57 -10.39
N ALA A 735 -8.50 38.74 -9.30
CA ALA A 735 -9.06 38.82 -7.96
C ALA A 735 -10.03 40.03 -7.83
N CYS A 736 -9.66 41.22 -8.31
CA CYS A 736 -10.52 42.39 -8.32
C CYS A 736 -11.80 42.17 -9.17
N SER A 737 -11.69 41.44 -10.28
CA SER A 737 -12.84 41.09 -11.11
C SER A 737 -13.83 40.19 -10.36
N GLN A 738 -13.35 39.24 -9.56
CA GLN A 738 -14.24 38.41 -8.74
C GLN A 738 -14.87 39.16 -7.59
N GLU A 739 -14.14 40.01 -6.87
CA GLU A 739 -14.68 40.83 -5.81
C GLU A 739 -15.81 41.77 -6.33
N LYS A 740 -15.67 42.35 -7.53
CA LYS A 740 -16.72 43.12 -8.18
C LYS A 740 -17.97 42.31 -8.54
N ARG A 741 -17.82 41.00 -8.71
CA ARG A 741 -18.93 40.07 -8.93
C ARG A 741 -19.55 39.55 -7.61
N GLY A 742 -19.07 40.05 -6.45
CA GLY A 742 -19.49 39.60 -5.13
C GLY A 742 -18.93 38.27 -4.69
N LEU A 743 -17.88 37.82 -5.36
CA LEU A 743 -17.19 36.55 -5.04
C LEU A 743 -15.87 36.88 -4.33
N LYS A 744 -15.73 36.41 -3.09
CA LYS A 744 -14.52 36.60 -2.30
C LYS A 744 -13.31 35.98 -2.99
N ALA A 745 -12.21 36.72 -3.09
CA ALA A 745 -10.95 36.23 -3.61
C ALA A 745 -9.81 36.39 -2.57
N LEU A 746 -9.06 35.33 -2.32
CA LEU A 746 -7.94 35.29 -1.37
C LEU A 746 -6.64 34.87 -2.09
N PRO A 747 -5.99 35.78 -2.82
CA PRO A 747 -4.74 35.49 -3.48
C PRO A 747 -3.56 35.43 -2.52
N GLU A 748 -2.72 34.42 -2.67
CA GLU A 748 -1.34 34.35 -2.17
C GLU A 748 -0.37 34.27 -3.36
N ILE A 749 0.75 34.99 -3.30
CA ILE A 749 1.80 34.94 -4.32
C ILE A 749 3.07 34.38 -3.70
N ALA A 750 3.53 33.22 -4.18
CA ALA A 750 4.76 32.56 -3.74
C ALA A 750 5.89 32.81 -4.75
N ILE A 751 7.01 33.34 -4.27
CA ILE A 751 8.20 33.63 -5.08
C ILE A 751 9.16 32.44 -4.97
N PRO A 752 9.40 31.71 -6.10
CA PRO A 752 10.19 30.50 -6.08
C PRO A 752 11.71 30.74 -6.19
N ARG A 753 12.49 29.76 -5.78
CA ARG A 753 13.97 29.66 -5.90
C ARG A 753 14.71 30.90 -5.40
N ILE A 754 14.36 31.32 -4.23
CA ILE A 754 15.03 32.42 -3.55
C ILE A 754 16.34 31.95 -2.94
N ALA A 755 17.43 32.62 -3.31
CA ALA A 755 18.74 32.34 -2.75
C ALA A 755 19.03 33.11 -1.46
N GLY A 756 18.32 34.21 -1.19
CA GLY A 756 18.51 35.02 0.02
C GLY A 756 17.51 36.17 0.18
N ALA A 757 17.51 36.78 1.36
CA ALA A 757 16.56 37.82 1.74
C ALA A 757 16.56 39.04 0.80
N ALA A 758 17.74 39.52 0.39
CA ALA A 758 17.83 40.68 -0.53
C ALA A 758 17.19 40.40 -1.89
N GLU A 759 17.37 39.20 -2.42
CA GLU A 759 16.74 38.79 -3.68
C GLU A 759 15.20 38.68 -3.52
N PHE A 760 14.75 38.11 -2.43
CA PHE A 760 13.34 38.03 -2.10
C PHE A 760 12.73 39.45 -1.99
N GLU A 761 13.35 40.34 -1.23
CA GLU A 761 12.87 41.69 -1.02
C GLU A 761 12.75 42.48 -2.33
N LEU A 762 13.74 42.34 -3.21
CA LEU A 762 13.68 42.98 -4.51
C LEU A 762 12.50 42.51 -5.36
N CYS A 763 12.26 41.17 -5.41
CA CYS A 763 11.15 40.60 -6.14
C CYS A 763 9.79 40.96 -5.48
N ALA A 764 9.70 40.83 -4.15
CA ALA A 764 8.47 41.10 -3.40
C ALA A 764 8.05 42.57 -3.48
N ARG A 765 9.00 43.50 -3.43
CA ARG A 765 8.77 44.93 -3.60
C ARG A 765 8.10 45.23 -4.95
N ARG A 766 8.61 44.68 -6.04
CA ARG A 766 8.04 44.86 -7.40
C ARG A 766 6.63 44.27 -7.50
N VAL A 767 6.43 43.11 -6.90
CA VAL A 767 5.10 42.49 -6.84
C VAL A 767 4.11 43.39 -6.06
N ARG A 768 4.54 43.94 -4.89
CA ARG A 768 3.73 44.84 -4.07
C ARG A 768 3.42 46.13 -4.82
N GLU A 769 4.41 46.78 -5.41
CA GLU A 769 4.22 48.02 -6.21
C GLU A 769 3.21 47.82 -7.31
N THR A 770 3.34 46.71 -8.05
CA THR A 770 2.39 46.36 -9.11
C THR A 770 0.98 46.10 -8.54
N ALA A 771 0.85 45.34 -7.44
CA ALA A 771 -0.42 45.07 -6.80
C ALA A 771 -1.12 46.35 -6.32
N VAL A 772 -0.36 47.25 -5.65
CA VAL A 772 -0.90 48.56 -5.19
C VAL A 772 -1.38 49.42 -6.34
N ARG A 773 -0.64 49.48 -7.44
CA ARG A 773 -1.04 50.21 -8.65
C ARG A 773 -2.35 49.64 -9.21
N VAL A 774 -2.47 48.32 -9.40
CA VAL A 774 -3.66 47.69 -9.95
C VAL A 774 -4.85 47.87 -9.02
N LEU A 775 -4.68 47.71 -7.71
CA LEU A 775 -5.74 47.91 -6.71
C LEU A 775 -6.28 49.35 -6.76
N LYS A 776 -5.39 50.36 -6.89
CA LYS A 776 -5.77 51.75 -7.05
C LYS A 776 -6.55 51.99 -8.34
N GLU A 777 -6.05 51.49 -9.47
CA GLU A 777 -6.70 51.59 -10.80
C GLU A 777 -8.08 50.95 -10.80
N ARG A 778 -8.20 49.77 -10.15
CA ARG A 778 -9.47 49.00 -10.07
C ARG A 778 -10.41 49.47 -8.96
N LYS A 779 -9.96 50.41 -8.08
CA LYS A 779 -10.70 50.94 -6.91
C LYS A 779 -11.23 49.78 -6.03
N THR A 780 -10.37 48.76 -5.75
CA THR A 780 -10.78 47.59 -4.98
C THR A 780 -9.82 47.43 -3.79
N ARG A 781 -10.37 46.97 -2.66
CA ARG A 781 -9.56 46.55 -1.49
C ARG A 781 -9.51 45.06 -1.47
N LEU A 782 -8.29 44.53 -1.38
CA LEU A 782 -8.03 43.08 -1.42
C LEU A 782 -6.91 42.74 -0.42
N LYS A 783 -7.07 41.65 0.32
CA LYS A 783 -6.02 41.09 1.15
C LYS A 783 -5.16 40.20 0.23
N LEU A 784 -3.89 40.59 0.04
CA LEU A 784 -2.90 39.86 -0.73
C LEU A 784 -1.76 39.50 0.21
N ALA A 785 -1.28 38.25 0.20
CA ALA A 785 -0.08 37.83 0.90
C ALA A 785 1.04 37.46 -0.08
N ILE A 786 2.27 37.85 0.24
CA ILE A 786 3.46 37.54 -0.57
C ILE A 786 4.43 36.73 0.28
N GLY A 787 4.73 35.51 -0.17
CA GLY A 787 5.55 34.54 0.55
C GLY A 787 6.76 34.06 -0.24
N ALA A 788 7.73 33.51 0.51
CA ALA A 788 8.92 32.88 -0.04
C ALA A 788 8.73 31.37 -0.19
N MET A 789 9.23 30.82 -1.29
CA MET A 789 9.35 29.36 -1.40
C MET A 789 10.65 28.87 -0.76
N ILE A 790 10.53 27.80 0.02
CA ILE A 790 11.67 27.07 0.60
C ILE A 790 11.90 25.83 -0.27
N ASP A 791 12.68 25.99 -1.30
CA ASP A 791 12.97 24.97 -2.31
C ASP A 791 14.47 24.70 -2.48
N THR A 792 15.31 25.43 -1.75
CA THR A 792 16.75 25.22 -1.70
C THR A 792 17.22 25.01 -0.25
N PRO A 793 18.29 24.23 -0.01
CA PRO A 793 18.87 24.10 1.34
C PRO A 793 19.28 25.45 1.94
N ARG A 794 19.79 26.38 1.10
CA ARG A 794 20.17 27.71 1.55
C ARG A 794 18.99 28.53 2.06
N ALA A 795 17.84 28.49 1.36
CA ALA A 795 16.63 29.17 1.83
C ALA A 795 16.18 28.63 3.21
N ALA A 796 16.25 27.31 3.40
CA ALA A 796 15.93 26.69 4.70
C ALA A 796 16.90 27.14 5.82
N LEU A 797 18.21 27.20 5.53
CA LEU A 797 19.24 27.62 6.48
C LEU A 797 19.14 29.11 6.87
N THR A 798 18.60 29.97 6.00
CA THR A 798 18.48 31.43 6.21
C THR A 798 17.03 31.89 6.29
N ALA A 799 16.14 31.01 6.78
CA ALA A 799 14.70 31.24 6.84
C ALA A 799 14.31 32.38 7.81
N ASP A 800 15.10 32.61 8.84
CA ASP A 800 14.97 33.77 9.72
C ASP A 800 14.99 35.08 8.96
N HIS A 801 16.01 35.31 8.14
CA HIS A 801 16.13 36.53 7.32
C HIS A 801 15.03 36.64 6.24
N LEU A 802 14.56 35.52 5.69
CA LEU A 802 13.43 35.54 4.77
C LEU A 802 12.13 35.95 5.45
N ALA A 803 11.93 35.51 6.71
CA ALA A 803 10.72 35.78 7.49
C ALA A 803 10.57 37.26 7.89
N GLU A 804 11.62 38.07 7.81
CA GLU A 804 11.55 39.53 8.06
C GLU A 804 10.56 40.21 7.09
N SER A 805 10.53 39.76 5.82
CA SER A 805 9.70 40.38 4.77
C SER A 805 8.70 39.42 4.10
N ALA A 806 8.85 38.11 4.24
CA ALA A 806 7.86 37.12 3.75
C ALA A 806 6.68 36.99 4.71
N GLU A 807 5.47 36.93 4.16
CA GLU A 807 4.23 36.82 4.94
C GLU A 807 3.81 35.34 5.18
N PHE A 808 4.34 34.44 4.38
CA PHE A 808 4.20 32.99 4.55
C PHE A 808 5.36 32.24 3.88
N PHE A 809 5.54 30.97 4.26
CA PHE A 809 6.44 30.06 3.55
C PHE A 809 5.66 28.97 2.81
N LEU A 810 6.13 28.62 1.62
CA LEU A 810 5.70 27.45 0.86
C LEU A 810 6.91 26.57 0.59
N VAL A 811 7.00 25.43 1.26
CA VAL A 811 8.05 24.45 0.98
C VAL A 811 7.71 23.72 -0.33
N ASP A 812 8.65 23.60 -1.27
CA ASP A 812 8.53 22.68 -2.39
C ASP A 812 9.25 21.36 -2.01
N GLY A 813 8.48 20.37 -1.57
CA GLY A 813 9.02 19.10 -1.10
C GLY A 813 9.81 18.36 -2.18
N ASP A 814 9.39 18.43 -3.44
CA ASP A 814 10.03 17.76 -4.56
C ASP A 814 11.34 18.46 -4.96
N GLU A 815 11.33 19.80 -5.08
CA GLU A 815 12.54 20.58 -5.43
C GLU A 815 13.57 20.54 -4.29
N LEU A 816 13.13 20.69 -3.05
CA LEU A 816 14.02 20.61 -1.88
C LEU A 816 14.68 19.23 -1.80
N THR A 817 13.90 18.14 -2.00
CA THR A 817 14.42 16.78 -2.07
C THR A 817 15.48 16.65 -3.15
N ARG A 818 15.18 17.14 -4.37
CA ARG A 818 16.12 17.12 -5.48
C ARG A 818 17.44 17.82 -5.16
N ASN A 819 17.36 19.00 -4.59
CA ASN A 819 18.54 19.81 -4.26
C ASN A 819 19.36 19.19 -3.12
N VAL A 820 18.72 18.59 -2.12
CA VAL A 820 19.40 17.92 -0.99
C VAL A 820 20.12 16.65 -1.47
N PHE A 821 19.49 15.86 -2.34
CA PHE A 821 20.11 14.66 -2.91
C PHE A 821 21.06 14.93 -4.07
N GLY A 822 21.19 16.19 -4.56
CA GLY A 822 21.99 16.53 -5.74
C GLY A 822 21.50 15.89 -7.02
N LEU A 823 20.19 15.63 -7.16
CA LEU A 823 19.62 14.94 -8.30
C LEU A 823 19.34 15.92 -9.45
N PRO A 824 19.71 15.59 -10.70
CA PRO A 824 19.40 16.44 -11.85
C PRO A 824 17.90 16.44 -12.16
N ARG A 825 17.38 17.56 -12.70
CA ARG A 825 15.96 17.71 -13.05
C ARG A 825 15.41 16.66 -14.04
N ARG A 826 16.27 16.03 -14.82
CA ARG A 826 15.92 15.08 -15.87
C ARG A 826 16.35 13.64 -15.64
N ALA A 827 17.02 13.34 -14.54
CA ALA A 827 17.55 12.01 -14.32
C ALA A 827 17.03 11.40 -13.04
N MET A 828 16.02 10.59 -13.21
CA MET A 828 15.86 9.34 -12.46
C MET A 828 15.68 8.21 -13.49
N ALA A 829 16.60 8.11 -14.44
CA ALA A 829 16.89 6.79 -14.99
C ALA A 829 17.66 6.02 -13.92
N PRO A 830 17.35 4.77 -13.61
CA PRO A 830 18.24 3.97 -12.79
C PRO A 830 19.62 4.04 -13.46
N ALA A 831 20.62 4.44 -12.67
CA ALA A 831 21.98 4.24 -13.08
C ALA A 831 22.10 2.79 -13.50
N SER A 832 22.65 2.51 -14.67
CA SER A 832 22.79 1.26 -15.41
C SER A 832 22.23 -0.05 -14.81
N PRO A 833 21.87 -1.06 -15.60
CA PRO A 833 21.47 -2.39 -15.08
C PRO A 833 22.40 -2.94 -14.01
N ASP A 834 23.70 -2.67 -14.08
CA ASP A 834 24.72 -3.07 -13.11
C ASP A 834 24.58 -2.39 -11.74
N SER A 835 23.91 -1.26 -11.63
CA SER A 835 23.65 -0.61 -10.32
C SER A 835 22.43 -1.17 -9.61
N MET A 836 21.54 -1.86 -10.31
CA MET A 836 20.44 -2.62 -9.69
C MET A 836 20.94 -3.90 -8.97
N GLU A 837 22.05 -4.48 -9.40
CA GLU A 837 22.67 -5.61 -8.71
C GLU A 837 23.38 -5.20 -7.41
N ARG A 838 23.76 -3.94 -7.25
CA ARG A 838 24.29 -3.41 -5.99
C ARG A 838 23.13 -2.99 -5.09
N LYS A 839 22.65 -3.91 -4.29
CA LYS A 839 21.60 -3.86 -3.25
C LYS A 839 21.74 -2.67 -2.27
N ALA A 840 21.56 -1.44 -2.73
CA ALA A 840 21.25 -0.33 -1.85
C ALA A 840 19.73 -0.09 -1.90
N PRO A 841 18.97 -0.38 -0.85
CA PRO A 841 17.53 -0.13 -0.80
C PRO A 841 17.29 1.36 -0.52
N LEU A 842 17.56 2.23 -1.49
CA LEU A 842 17.09 3.60 -1.44
C LEU A 842 15.63 3.57 -1.87
N SER A 843 14.73 3.77 -0.92
CA SER A 843 13.33 4.10 -1.23
C SER A 843 13.33 5.36 -2.10
N ASP A 844 12.44 5.41 -3.10
CA ASP A 844 12.28 6.60 -3.96
C ASP A 844 11.95 7.84 -3.08
N PRO A 845 12.85 8.84 -3.01
CA PRO A 845 12.67 9.97 -2.09
C PRO A 845 11.55 10.93 -2.54
N PHE A 846 10.95 10.71 -3.72
CA PHE A 846 9.82 11.49 -4.22
C PHE A 846 8.46 10.85 -3.91
N GLN A 847 8.42 9.59 -3.48
CA GLN A 847 7.18 8.93 -3.05
C GLN A 847 6.84 9.24 -1.60
N ALA A 848 7.85 9.33 -0.74
CA ALA A 848 7.71 9.68 0.67
C ALA A 848 8.82 10.65 1.06
N LEU A 849 8.50 11.57 1.96
CA LEU A 849 9.45 12.56 2.44
C LEU A 849 10.62 11.89 3.19
N ASP A 850 11.83 12.22 2.81
CA ASP A 850 13.02 11.88 3.60
C ASP A 850 13.04 12.72 4.89
N THR A 851 12.51 12.16 5.95
CA THR A 851 12.44 12.85 7.25
C THR A 851 13.81 13.00 7.91
N GLY A 852 14.81 12.18 7.54
CA GLY A 852 16.15 12.19 8.10
C GLY A 852 17.04 13.34 7.57
N GLY A 853 16.82 13.77 6.32
CA GLY A 853 17.57 14.86 5.69
C GLY A 853 16.68 16.04 5.35
N VAL A 854 15.80 15.88 4.38
CA VAL A 854 14.89 16.95 3.92
C VAL A 854 13.96 17.43 5.04
N GLY A 855 13.45 16.51 5.84
CA GLY A 855 12.59 16.82 6.98
C GLY A 855 13.27 17.69 8.02
N GLN A 856 14.56 17.47 8.31
CA GLN A 856 15.33 18.33 9.22
C GLN A 856 15.45 19.77 8.70
N LEU A 857 15.61 19.95 7.38
CA LEU A 857 15.66 21.30 6.79
C LEU A 857 14.28 21.99 6.85
N ILE A 858 13.20 21.26 6.69
CA ILE A 858 11.84 21.79 6.85
C ILE A 858 11.61 22.25 8.29
N GLU A 859 11.94 21.42 9.27
CA GLU A 859 11.82 21.75 10.68
C GLU A 859 12.67 22.96 11.06
N LEU A 860 13.91 23.00 10.58
CA LEU A 860 14.82 24.13 10.78
C LEU A 860 14.24 25.43 10.19
N ALA A 861 13.76 25.38 8.94
CA ALA A 861 13.18 26.54 8.27
C ALA A 861 11.96 27.08 9.01
N LEU A 862 11.08 26.18 9.46
CA LEU A 862 9.89 26.55 10.22
C LEU A 862 10.25 27.17 11.57
N ARG A 863 11.16 26.57 12.30
CA ARG A 863 11.62 27.09 13.60
C ARG A 863 12.24 28.48 13.46
N LYS A 864 13.24 28.64 12.58
CA LYS A 864 13.88 29.91 12.32
C LYS A 864 12.92 31.00 11.83
N GLY A 865 12.04 30.63 10.90
CA GLY A 865 11.01 31.53 10.40
C GLY A 865 10.09 32.05 11.51
N ARG A 866 9.66 31.16 12.42
CA ARG A 866 8.79 31.54 13.55
C ARG A 866 9.50 32.23 14.70
N GLU A 867 10.82 32.08 14.86
CA GLU A 867 11.62 32.88 15.76
C GLU A 867 11.57 34.38 15.37
N THR A 868 11.54 34.66 14.05
CA THR A 868 11.42 36.03 13.52
C THR A 868 9.95 36.49 13.42
N ARG A 869 9.08 35.64 12.98
CA ARG A 869 7.63 35.92 12.81
C ARG A 869 6.81 34.79 13.46
N PRO A 870 6.35 34.91 14.69
CA PRO A 870 5.67 33.84 15.43
C PRO A 870 4.40 33.28 14.76
N ASP A 871 3.66 34.11 14.02
CA ASP A 871 2.43 33.79 13.30
C ASP A 871 2.66 33.34 11.83
N LEU A 872 3.91 33.08 11.45
CA LEU A 872 4.28 32.71 10.10
C LEU A 872 3.56 31.44 9.66
N ALA A 873 2.67 31.57 8.68
CA ALA A 873 2.03 30.44 8.05
C ALA A 873 3.06 29.69 7.16
N CYS A 874 3.10 28.38 7.29
CA CYS A 874 3.98 27.55 6.48
C CYS A 874 3.24 26.32 5.95
N GLY A 875 3.32 26.08 4.66
CA GLY A 875 2.80 24.89 4.02
C GLY A 875 3.83 24.18 3.17
N ILE A 876 3.49 22.98 2.71
CA ILE A 876 4.33 22.19 1.80
C ILE A 876 3.52 21.77 0.58
N CYS A 877 4.15 21.81 -0.59
CA CYS A 877 3.61 21.25 -1.82
C CYS A 877 4.53 20.18 -2.39
N GLY A 878 3.98 19.30 -3.22
CA GLY A 878 4.70 18.22 -3.90
C GLY A 878 3.99 16.87 -3.78
N GLU A 879 4.52 15.88 -4.47
CA GLU A 879 3.95 14.52 -4.47
C GLU A 879 4.13 13.80 -3.14
N VAL A 880 5.15 14.15 -2.35
CA VAL A 880 5.35 13.67 -0.98
C VAL A 880 4.16 13.96 -0.06
N CYS A 881 3.35 15.01 -0.36
CA CYS A 881 2.13 15.33 0.39
C CYS A 881 1.00 14.31 0.23
N GLY A 882 1.17 13.32 -0.62
CA GLY A 882 0.23 12.22 -0.77
C GLY A 882 0.63 10.95 0.00
N ASP A 883 1.78 10.92 0.66
CA ASP A 883 2.16 9.83 1.54
C ASP A 883 1.69 10.10 2.97
N PRO A 884 0.96 9.16 3.62
CA PRO A 884 0.43 9.37 4.96
C PRO A 884 1.48 9.64 6.02
N ASN A 885 2.65 9.00 5.94
CA ASN A 885 3.72 9.20 6.92
C ASN A 885 4.33 10.60 6.77
N SER A 886 4.47 11.06 5.53
CA SER A 886 4.90 12.44 5.22
C SER A 886 3.90 13.47 5.76
N VAL A 887 2.58 13.24 5.59
CA VAL A 887 1.54 14.11 6.15
C VAL A 887 1.56 14.12 7.68
N LYS A 888 1.74 12.96 8.32
CA LYS A 888 1.90 12.88 9.79
C LYS A 888 3.14 13.61 10.28
N PHE A 889 4.25 13.50 9.56
CA PHE A 889 5.47 14.28 9.87
C PHE A 889 5.19 15.79 9.74
N CYS A 890 4.58 16.25 8.66
CA CYS A 890 4.22 17.65 8.45
C CYS A 890 3.35 18.20 9.58
N PHE A 891 2.38 17.40 10.05
CA PHE A 891 1.56 17.77 11.19
C PHE A 891 2.38 17.86 12.49
N LYS A 892 3.26 16.89 12.73
CA LYS A 892 4.11 16.84 13.93
C LYS A 892 5.03 18.05 14.03
N VAL A 893 5.64 18.48 12.93
CA VAL A 893 6.53 19.65 12.91
C VAL A 893 5.76 20.99 12.90
N GLY A 894 4.43 20.95 12.79
CA GLY A 894 3.58 22.14 12.92
C GLY A 894 3.34 22.91 11.62
N LEU A 895 3.38 22.28 10.45
CA LEU A 895 2.96 22.90 9.21
C LEU A 895 1.45 23.18 9.22
N ASN A 896 1.05 24.30 8.61
CA ASN A 896 -0.35 24.75 8.57
C ASN A 896 -1.15 23.98 7.51
N TYR A 897 -0.51 23.62 6.40
CA TYR A 897 -1.16 22.86 5.33
C TYR A 897 -0.19 21.99 4.52
N VAL A 898 -0.77 20.97 3.88
CA VAL A 898 -0.13 20.16 2.85
C VAL A 898 -0.87 20.33 1.53
N SER A 899 -0.16 20.25 0.39
CA SER A 899 -0.74 20.42 -0.94
C SER A 899 -0.20 19.38 -1.91
N GLY A 900 -0.99 18.35 -2.20
CA GLY A 900 -0.70 17.32 -3.20
C GLY A 900 -1.53 17.46 -4.46
N SER A 901 -1.39 16.53 -5.40
CA SER A 901 -2.26 16.47 -6.58
C SER A 901 -3.74 16.21 -6.21
N PRO A 902 -4.71 16.57 -7.06
CA PRO A 902 -6.15 16.52 -6.71
C PRO A 902 -6.63 15.18 -6.13
N TYR A 903 -6.24 14.06 -6.74
CA TYR A 903 -6.64 12.73 -6.27
C TYR A 903 -5.91 12.25 -5.01
N ARG A 904 -4.96 13.04 -4.48
CA ARG A 904 -4.31 12.83 -3.19
C ARG A 904 -5.05 13.52 -2.02
N VAL A 905 -5.93 14.46 -2.32
CA VAL A 905 -6.66 15.22 -1.30
C VAL A 905 -7.40 14.34 -0.30
N PRO A 906 -8.21 13.34 -0.70
CA PRO A 906 -8.92 12.51 0.26
C PRO A 906 -7.99 11.73 1.20
N LEU A 907 -6.88 11.26 0.66
CA LEU A 907 -5.87 10.53 1.41
C LEU A 907 -5.15 11.42 2.43
N ALA A 908 -4.75 12.62 2.01
CA ALA A 908 -4.12 13.60 2.89
C ALA A 908 -5.07 14.06 4.01
N ARG A 909 -6.37 14.21 3.73
CA ARG A 909 -7.40 14.52 4.74
C ARG A 909 -7.50 13.43 5.80
N LEU A 910 -7.55 12.16 5.39
CA LEU A 910 -7.55 11.03 6.31
C LEU A 910 -6.26 10.99 7.14
N ALA A 911 -5.09 11.15 6.51
CA ALA A 911 -3.81 11.13 7.20
C ALA A 911 -3.66 12.29 8.20
N ALA A 912 -4.14 13.49 7.86
CA ALA A 912 -4.16 14.63 8.76
C ALA A 912 -5.09 14.40 9.97
N ALA A 913 -6.25 13.76 9.76
CA ALA A 913 -7.14 13.36 10.85
C ALA A 913 -6.49 12.31 11.75
N GLN A 914 -5.90 11.28 11.18
CA GLN A 914 -5.19 10.25 11.94
C GLN A 914 -4.03 10.83 12.75
N ALA A 915 -3.27 11.77 12.17
CA ALA A 915 -2.21 12.47 12.89
C ALA A 915 -2.74 13.26 14.11
N ALA A 916 -3.86 13.95 13.95
CA ALA A 916 -4.48 14.71 15.03
C ALA A 916 -5.13 13.83 16.12
N ILE A 917 -5.59 12.63 15.78
CA ILE A 917 -6.17 11.67 16.73
C ILE A 917 -5.06 11.00 17.57
N THR A 918 -3.88 10.80 16.98
CA THR A 918 -2.77 10.08 17.63
C THR A 918 -1.86 10.96 18.48
N GLN A 919 -1.99 12.28 18.41
CA GLN A 919 -1.35 13.25 19.31
C GLN A 919 -2.28 13.65 20.45
#